data_23c9fa4de5af7ede05d74977f30a25a5
#
_entry.id   23c9fa4de5af7ede05d74977f30a25a5
#
_cell.length_a   1.000
_cell.length_b   1.000
_cell.length_c   1.000
_cell.angle_alpha   90.00
_cell.angle_beta   90.00
_cell.angle_gamma   90.00
#
_symmetry.space_group_name_H-M   'P 1'
#
loop_
_entity.id
_entity.type
_entity.pdbx_description
1 polymer ?
#
loop_
_entity_poly.entity_id
_entity_poly.type
_entity_poly.pdbx_seq_one_letter_code
_entity_poly.pdbx_strand_id
1 'polypeptide(L)'
;MKADVKKVVTCCVLLATVISGCQTSADKNDDLTIKREKTAFQTSQPWRATMDNRADVAIVYGVGGNPSDTEKDTLSFENRVQSWRDKGYITHFMTGIAWGSYEDYFTGKWDGKSHLDEGQVDRKGDTIWHGHMVPYIVPSENFIKYMKEKHIKRVIDTGIDAIYLEEPEFWARAGYSEAFKREWKEFYGFDWRPQHESAENTYLSNKLKYHLYYRALNECFTYAKEYGRPKGMDVRCYVPTHSLVNYAQWQIVSPEASLASLPCVDGYIAQVWTGTSREPNYYNGVKKERVFENAFLEYGCMESMTAPTGRKVFFLTDPIEDRPRDWADYKRNYEATFTAKLLYPDNDNYEVMPWPERIYEGLYKKSADSDEKIRIPRFYSTQMQVMINALNQIPLSNHDVTGSRGISVMMANSLMFQRTPEPLDGYDDPQLSDFYGQVLPLLKRGVPVHLMHLENVSYPENWKDTKVLLMSYSNMKPLDEKAHQYIADWVKKGGVLVYSGTDRDPFQQVQEWWNQGENHFQAPSEHLFQLMGIKPNASEGEYACDKGTVYIIRKEPKQFVMLEDGDKVFVEIVKRMYEDKAKAGSLEFKNNFYLQRGMYELISVMDESVSTTPYQLKGRLIDLFDPKLPVLSQKTVNPGEQAFVINLDQVKNPEQPQVLCGAARVYDEKVKKSSYSFVAKSPAETTNVMRVLLPAAPDKVRIRNAKGEDLKDAVSEWDESSHTLLLTFENSPEGIQVRCKW
;
A
#
# COMPACT_ATOMS: atom_id res chain seq x y z
N MET A 1 -65.34 -17.99 3.75
CA MET A 1 -65.53 -17.37 5.07
C MET A 1 -64.48 -16.30 5.22
N LYS A 2 -64.93 -15.05 5.15
CA LYS A 2 -64.15 -13.82 5.35
C LYS A 2 -64.08 -13.54 6.87
N ALA A 3 -62.94 -13.26 7.39
CA ALA A 3 -62.64 -12.50 8.63
C ALA A 3 -61.13 -12.62 8.87
N ASP A 4 -60.44 -11.66 8.99
CA ASP A 4 -60.10 -10.40 9.56
C ASP A 4 -58.58 -10.15 9.39
N VAL A 5 -58.25 -9.35 8.39
CA VAL A 5 -56.93 -8.71 8.22
C VAL A 5 -57.12 -7.25 8.59
N LYS A 6 -57.24 -6.94 9.87
CA LYS A 6 -57.22 -5.57 10.40
C LYS A 6 -56.90 -5.60 11.90
N LYS A 7 -55.65 -5.84 12.27
CA LYS A 7 -55.14 -5.56 13.63
C LYS A 7 -53.62 -5.85 13.77
N VAL A 8 -52.76 -5.39 12.84
CA VAL A 8 -51.30 -5.39 13.01
C VAL A 8 -50.64 -4.16 12.42
N VAL A 9 -51.30 -3.02 12.37
CA VAL A 9 -50.68 -1.75 11.88
C VAL A 9 -50.90 -0.61 12.86
N THR A 10 -50.95 -0.88 14.16
CA THR A 10 -51.07 0.22 15.15
C THR A 10 -50.23 -0.06 16.41
N CYS A 11 -48.98 -0.52 16.25
CA CYS A 11 -48.05 -0.65 17.37
C CYS A 11 -46.60 -0.27 17.06
N CYS A 12 -46.33 0.45 15.96
CA CYS A 12 -44.99 0.91 15.62
C CYS A 12 -44.84 2.45 15.49
N VAL A 13 -45.70 3.25 16.08
CA VAL A 13 -45.63 4.73 16.02
C VAL A 13 -45.67 5.40 17.41
N LEU A 14 -45.31 4.70 18.46
CA LEU A 14 -45.29 5.29 19.82
C LEU A 14 -44.08 4.86 20.65
N LEU A 15 -42.86 4.92 20.02
CA LEU A 15 -41.59 4.77 20.78
C LEU A 15 -40.48 5.67 20.23
N ALA A 16 -40.83 6.87 19.83
CA ALA A 16 -39.84 7.87 19.34
C ALA A 16 -40.04 9.23 20.01
N THR A 17 -40.29 9.25 21.32
CA THR A 17 -40.18 10.49 22.11
C THR A 17 -40.13 10.12 23.57
N VAL A 18 -38.96 9.76 24.09
CA VAL A 18 -38.41 9.96 25.42
C VAL A 18 -37.00 9.37 25.47
N ILE A 19 -36.02 9.97 24.87
CA ILE A 19 -34.63 9.92 25.32
C ILE A 19 -34.05 11.34 25.08
N SER A 20 -34.51 12.26 25.88
CA SER A 20 -33.84 13.54 26.09
C SER A 20 -33.58 13.65 27.57
N GLY A 21 -32.32 13.56 27.97
CA GLY A 21 -31.92 13.88 29.33
C GLY A 21 -31.32 12.73 30.11
N CYS A 22 -30.13 12.32 29.74
CA CYS A 22 -29.11 11.90 30.71
C CYS A 22 -27.73 12.16 30.07
N GLN A 23 -27.26 13.38 30.15
CA GLN A 23 -25.84 13.70 30.10
C GLN A 23 -25.22 13.14 31.37
N THR A 24 -24.79 11.90 31.34
CA THR A 24 -23.81 11.39 32.30
C THR A 24 -22.51 12.12 32.03
N SER A 25 -21.96 12.73 33.07
CA SER A 25 -20.62 13.32 33.08
C SER A 25 -19.61 12.31 32.53
N ALA A 26 -19.16 12.51 31.31
CA ALA A 26 -18.08 11.75 30.74
C ALA A 26 -16.82 11.92 31.60
N ASP A 27 -16.24 10.83 32.00
CA ASP A 27 -15.01 10.76 32.78
C ASP A 27 -13.91 11.54 32.05
N LYS A 28 -13.28 12.45 32.78
CA LYS A 28 -12.25 13.39 32.29
C LYS A 28 -10.95 12.73 31.80
N ASN A 29 -10.84 11.41 31.89
CA ASN A 29 -9.66 10.63 31.46
C ASN A 29 -9.81 9.93 30.08
N ASP A 30 -10.97 10.01 29.47
CA ASP A 30 -11.32 9.21 28.28
C ASP A 30 -10.80 9.81 26.96
N ASP A 31 -10.36 11.06 26.96
CA ASP A 31 -10.01 11.83 25.76
C ASP A 31 -8.56 11.54 25.24
N LEU A 32 -7.73 10.86 26.02
CA LEU A 32 -6.36 10.49 25.63
C LEU A 32 -6.27 9.08 25.04
N THR A 33 -7.30 8.25 25.19
CA THR A 33 -7.34 6.88 24.66
C THR A 33 -7.75 6.91 23.21
N ILE A 34 -6.93 6.30 22.35
CA ILE A 34 -7.20 6.17 20.92
C ILE A 34 -8.28 5.09 20.72
N LYS A 35 -9.39 5.47 20.07
CA LYS A 35 -10.55 4.60 19.85
C LYS A 35 -10.77 4.22 18.38
N ARG A 36 -9.89 4.66 17.48
CA ARG A 36 -9.99 4.40 16.03
C ARG A 36 -8.70 3.80 15.50
N GLU A 37 -8.77 3.08 14.40
CA GLU A 37 -7.66 2.40 13.75
C GLU A 37 -7.47 2.94 12.33
N LYS A 38 -7.15 4.23 12.22
CA LYS A 38 -6.91 4.89 10.94
C LYS A 38 -5.43 4.92 10.56
N THR A 39 -4.57 5.10 11.57
CA THR A 39 -3.12 5.17 11.38
C THR A 39 -2.40 4.16 12.25
N ALA A 40 -1.35 3.56 11.72
CA ALA A 40 -0.54 2.55 12.39
C ALA A 40 0.95 2.78 12.17
N PHE A 41 1.79 2.15 12.97
CA PHE A 41 3.22 2.00 12.75
C PHE A 41 3.69 0.68 13.36
N GLN A 42 4.78 0.11 12.85
CA GLN A 42 5.36 -1.12 13.41
C GLN A 42 6.65 -0.83 14.18
N THR A 43 6.91 -1.60 15.23
CA THR A 43 8.14 -1.53 16.03
C THR A 43 8.40 -2.81 16.81
N SER A 44 9.67 -3.21 16.94
CA SER A 44 10.09 -4.27 17.85
C SER A 44 10.38 -3.76 19.26
N GLN A 45 10.37 -2.45 19.48
CA GLN A 45 10.81 -1.82 20.71
C GLN A 45 9.66 -1.58 21.70
N PRO A 46 9.93 -1.53 23.03
CA PRO A 46 8.97 -0.96 23.98
C PRO A 46 8.81 0.54 23.72
N TRP A 47 7.73 1.13 24.26
CA TRP A 47 7.52 2.56 24.16
C TRP A 47 8.72 3.36 24.70
N ARG A 48 9.11 4.37 23.95
CA ARG A 48 10.08 5.39 24.33
C ARG A 48 9.57 6.76 23.93
N ALA A 49 9.94 7.78 24.72
CA ALA A 49 9.50 9.16 24.47
C ALA A 49 9.87 9.70 23.07
N THR A 50 11.01 9.26 22.54
CA THR A 50 11.52 9.63 21.21
C THR A 50 10.75 9.00 20.06
N MET A 51 9.95 7.95 20.32
CA MET A 51 9.21 7.21 19.30
C MET A 51 7.70 7.44 19.34
N ASP A 52 7.21 8.30 20.25
CA ASP A 52 5.78 8.55 20.47
C ASP A 52 5.16 9.41 19.35
N ASN A 53 5.05 8.84 18.14
CA ASN A 53 4.57 9.52 16.93
C ASN A 53 3.06 9.82 16.91
N ARG A 54 2.32 9.29 17.90
CA ARG A 54 0.86 9.48 18.06
C ARG A 54 0.00 9.02 16.88
N ALA A 55 0.41 7.95 16.17
CA ALA A 55 -0.51 7.17 15.36
C ALA A 55 -1.55 6.45 16.26
N ASP A 56 -2.59 5.86 15.68
CA ASP A 56 -3.65 5.18 16.45
C ASP A 56 -3.19 3.81 16.99
N VAL A 57 -2.43 3.06 16.19
CA VAL A 57 -2.05 1.66 16.44
C VAL A 57 -0.54 1.51 16.51
N ALA A 58 -0.06 0.84 17.55
CA ALA A 58 1.30 0.32 17.63
C ALA A 58 1.28 -1.19 17.29
N ILE A 59 1.88 -1.56 16.17
CA ILE A 59 2.03 -2.95 15.74
C ILE A 59 3.34 -3.48 16.33
N VAL A 60 3.24 -4.33 17.35
CA VAL A 60 4.41 -4.88 18.06
C VAL A 60 4.94 -6.09 17.31
N TYR A 61 6.20 -6.00 16.86
CA TYR A 61 6.83 -7.00 16.01
C TYR A 61 7.48 -8.13 16.79
N GLY A 62 7.20 -9.40 16.38
CA GLY A 62 7.83 -10.61 16.87
C GLY A 62 7.55 -10.94 18.34
N VAL A 63 7.49 -12.22 18.65
CA VAL A 63 7.35 -12.72 20.05
C VAL A 63 8.69 -13.10 20.69
N GLY A 64 9.80 -12.94 19.94
CA GLY A 64 11.11 -13.47 20.30
C GLY A 64 11.29 -14.93 19.85
N GLY A 65 12.51 -15.36 19.70
CA GLY A 65 12.88 -16.68 19.18
C GLY A 65 14.33 -16.72 18.69
N ASN A 66 14.96 -15.55 18.59
CA ASN A 66 16.36 -15.41 18.22
C ASN A 66 17.24 -15.29 19.48
N PRO A 67 17.92 -16.37 19.93
CA PRO A 67 18.81 -16.29 21.07
C PRO A 67 19.96 -15.29 20.89
N SER A 68 20.39 -15.02 19.65
CA SER A 68 21.37 -13.98 19.33
C SER A 68 20.93 -12.56 19.64
N ASP A 69 19.63 -12.31 19.77
CA ASP A 69 19.06 -11.00 20.06
C ASP A 69 18.82 -10.77 21.56
N THR A 70 19.03 -11.77 22.41
CA THR A 70 18.73 -11.73 23.85
C THR A 70 19.49 -10.68 24.63
N GLU A 71 20.64 -10.23 24.16
CA GLU A 71 21.38 -9.12 24.78
C GLU A 71 20.77 -7.75 24.52
N LYS A 72 19.92 -7.63 23.49
CA LYS A 72 19.29 -6.39 23.09
C LYS A 72 17.84 -6.28 23.53
N ASP A 73 17.16 -7.39 23.72
CA ASP A 73 15.72 -7.44 24.03
C ASP A 73 15.52 -7.75 25.52
N THR A 74 15.62 -6.72 26.35
CA THR A 74 15.47 -6.85 27.82
C THR A 74 14.03 -7.04 28.26
N LEU A 75 13.03 -6.89 27.36
CA LEU A 75 11.61 -7.01 27.68
C LEU A 75 10.93 -8.13 26.91
N SER A 76 10.10 -8.92 27.60
CA SER A 76 9.23 -9.90 26.97
C SER A 76 8.26 -9.25 25.99
N PHE A 77 7.70 -10.04 25.08
CA PHE A 77 6.67 -9.58 24.14
C PHE A 77 5.49 -8.92 24.87
N GLU A 78 5.02 -9.55 25.97
CA GLU A 78 3.90 -9.05 26.79
C GLU A 78 4.23 -7.68 27.41
N ASN A 79 5.44 -7.49 27.89
CA ASN A 79 5.87 -6.22 28.46
C ASN A 79 6.02 -5.12 27.41
N ARG A 80 6.48 -5.45 26.20
CA ARG A 80 6.52 -4.52 25.07
C ARG A 80 5.11 -4.08 24.69
N VAL A 81 4.17 -5.00 24.54
CA VAL A 81 2.76 -4.72 24.29
C VAL A 81 2.18 -3.82 25.37
N GLN A 82 2.39 -4.16 26.66
CA GLN A 82 1.86 -3.40 27.78
C GLN A 82 2.40 -1.98 27.80
N SER A 83 3.68 -1.78 27.48
CA SER A 83 4.30 -0.44 27.48
C SER A 83 3.62 0.54 26.51
N TRP A 84 3.14 0.04 25.37
CA TRP A 84 2.37 0.82 24.40
C TRP A 84 0.92 1.05 24.85
N ARG A 85 0.28 0.02 25.43
CA ARG A 85 -1.09 0.15 26.01
C ARG A 85 -1.16 1.19 27.12
N ASP A 86 -0.13 1.26 27.99
CA ASP A 86 -0.04 2.25 29.07
C ASP A 86 0.02 3.70 28.56
N LYS A 87 0.34 3.91 27.29
CA LYS A 87 0.36 5.21 26.61
C LYS A 87 -0.89 5.48 25.76
N GLY A 88 -1.88 4.59 25.84
CA GLY A 88 -3.17 4.74 25.19
C GLY A 88 -3.23 4.26 23.73
N TYR A 89 -2.20 3.56 23.25
CA TYR A 89 -2.22 2.97 21.91
C TYR A 89 -3.09 1.71 21.84
N ILE A 90 -3.78 1.52 20.71
CA ILE A 90 -4.27 0.21 20.32
C ILE A 90 -3.05 -0.62 19.93
N THR A 91 -3.00 -1.89 20.35
CA THR A 91 -1.85 -2.74 20.09
C THR A 91 -2.22 -3.92 19.19
N HIS A 92 -1.52 -4.07 18.09
CA HIS A 92 -1.59 -5.20 17.18
C HIS A 92 -0.27 -5.97 17.19
N PHE A 93 -0.22 -7.09 16.48
CA PHE A 93 0.98 -7.92 16.37
C PHE A 93 1.36 -8.14 14.91
N MET A 94 2.65 -8.16 14.61
CA MET A 94 3.21 -8.51 13.30
C MET A 94 4.41 -9.44 13.44
N THR A 95 4.58 -10.31 12.44
CA THR A 95 5.82 -11.06 12.18
C THR A 95 5.84 -11.49 10.72
N GLY A 96 7.00 -11.75 10.14
CA GLY A 96 7.12 -12.30 8.80
C GLY A 96 6.57 -13.73 8.70
N ILE A 97 6.03 -14.11 7.55
CA ILE A 97 5.68 -15.50 7.25
C ILE A 97 6.81 -16.24 6.52
N ALA A 98 7.68 -15.49 5.83
CA ALA A 98 8.83 -16.04 5.12
C ALA A 98 10.14 -15.95 5.89
N TRP A 99 10.20 -15.12 6.92
CA TRP A 99 11.35 -14.86 7.78
C TRP A 99 10.86 -14.24 9.09
N GLY A 100 11.71 -14.12 10.09
CA GLY A 100 11.34 -13.53 11.39
C GLY A 100 12.28 -13.96 12.51
N SER A 101 11.83 -13.84 13.75
CA SER A 101 12.58 -14.29 14.94
C SER A 101 12.45 -15.81 15.15
N TYR A 102 12.98 -16.61 14.22
CA TYR A 102 12.76 -18.06 14.12
C TYR A 102 14.04 -18.89 14.31
N GLU A 103 15.10 -18.33 14.90
CA GLU A 103 16.34 -19.05 15.16
C GLU A 103 16.10 -20.31 16.02
N ASP A 104 15.16 -20.26 16.97
CA ASP A 104 14.78 -21.39 17.81
C ASP A 104 14.18 -22.56 17.02
N TYR A 105 13.39 -22.27 15.98
CA TYR A 105 12.88 -23.26 15.05
C TYR A 105 14.01 -23.92 14.25
N PHE A 106 14.82 -23.12 13.58
CA PHE A 106 15.86 -23.62 12.70
C PHE A 106 16.95 -24.38 13.43
N THR A 107 17.30 -23.96 14.64
CA THR A 107 18.35 -24.59 15.45
C THR A 107 17.87 -25.77 16.31
N GLY A 108 16.57 -26.08 16.26
CA GLY A 108 15.98 -27.21 17.01
C GLY A 108 15.69 -26.93 18.46
N LYS A 109 15.71 -25.69 18.91
CA LYS A 109 15.38 -25.34 20.31
C LYS A 109 13.87 -25.42 20.56
N TRP A 110 13.04 -25.39 19.53
CA TRP A 110 11.58 -25.48 19.66
C TRP A 110 11.10 -26.92 19.96
N ASP A 111 11.50 -27.89 19.15
CA ASP A 111 11.01 -29.29 19.22
C ASP A 111 12.09 -30.35 19.29
N GLY A 112 13.36 -29.95 19.39
CA GLY A 112 14.51 -30.87 19.47
C GLY A 112 15.07 -31.30 18.11
N LYS A 113 14.53 -30.75 16.98
CA LYS A 113 14.98 -31.06 15.62
C LYS A 113 15.41 -29.79 14.90
N SER A 114 16.54 -29.82 14.21
CA SER A 114 16.94 -28.75 13.31
C SER A 114 16.06 -28.77 12.07
N HIS A 115 15.55 -27.59 11.68
CA HIS A 115 14.74 -27.38 10.48
C HIS A 115 15.46 -26.55 9.41
N LEU A 116 16.81 -26.49 9.45
CA LEU A 116 17.58 -25.77 8.45
C LEU A 116 17.39 -26.29 7.02
N ASP A 117 16.99 -27.56 6.86
CA ASP A 117 16.62 -28.15 5.58
C ASP A 117 15.32 -27.61 4.97
N GLU A 118 14.52 -26.88 5.75
CA GLU A 118 13.33 -26.15 5.30
C GLU A 118 13.63 -24.72 4.83
N GLY A 119 14.89 -24.32 4.81
CA GLY A 119 15.33 -23.06 4.21
C GLY A 119 15.21 -23.07 2.67
N GLN A 120 14.99 -21.88 2.10
CA GLN A 120 15.07 -21.68 0.66
C GLN A 120 16.54 -21.81 0.20
N VAL A 121 16.78 -22.61 -0.82
CA VAL A 121 18.11 -22.91 -1.38
C VAL A 121 18.12 -22.64 -2.87
N ASP A 122 19.17 -22.00 -3.36
CA ASP A 122 19.36 -21.69 -4.77
C ASP A 122 19.98 -22.86 -5.56
N ARG A 123 20.17 -22.67 -6.88
CA ARG A 123 20.75 -23.68 -7.79
C ARG A 123 22.15 -24.16 -7.40
N LYS A 124 22.94 -23.32 -6.72
CA LYS A 124 24.30 -23.66 -6.31
C LYS A 124 24.34 -24.47 -5.02
N GLY A 125 23.19 -24.63 -4.35
CA GLY A 125 23.07 -25.22 -3.04
C GLY A 125 23.28 -24.22 -1.90
N ASP A 126 23.33 -22.92 -2.21
CA ASP A 126 23.51 -21.89 -1.21
C ASP A 126 22.15 -21.55 -0.56
N THR A 127 22.12 -21.52 0.77
CA THR A 127 20.95 -21.09 1.54
C THR A 127 20.74 -19.59 1.38
N ILE A 128 19.50 -19.18 1.15
CA ILE A 128 19.12 -17.77 1.06
C ILE A 128 18.79 -17.27 2.47
N TRP A 129 19.72 -16.56 3.06
CA TRP A 129 19.61 -16.05 4.43
C TRP A 129 18.91 -14.71 4.48
N HIS A 130 17.96 -14.55 5.41
CA HIS A 130 17.42 -13.25 5.81
C HIS A 130 18.23 -12.66 6.98
N GLY A 131 18.58 -13.49 7.98
CA GLY A 131 19.31 -13.09 9.16
C GLY A 131 20.22 -14.20 9.70
N HIS A 132 20.85 -13.97 10.87
CA HIS A 132 21.69 -14.96 11.49
C HIS A 132 20.89 -16.24 11.81
N MET A 133 21.32 -17.38 11.25
CA MET A 133 20.64 -18.69 11.39
C MET A 133 19.15 -18.69 11.06
N VAL A 134 18.68 -17.72 10.29
CA VAL A 134 17.30 -17.60 9.82
C VAL A 134 17.30 -17.49 8.29
N PRO A 135 17.14 -18.60 7.57
CA PRO A 135 16.93 -18.57 6.13
C PRO A 135 15.51 -18.10 5.80
N TYR A 136 15.29 -17.65 4.55
CA TYR A 136 13.94 -17.62 4.01
C TYR A 136 13.36 -19.03 4.01
N ILE A 137 12.08 -19.16 4.32
CA ILE A 137 11.44 -20.44 4.61
C ILE A 137 10.77 -21.06 3.38
N VAL A 138 10.82 -22.39 3.29
CA VAL A 138 9.84 -23.20 2.56
C VAL A 138 8.73 -23.53 3.55
N PRO A 139 7.53 -22.97 3.44
CA PRO A 139 6.48 -23.10 4.45
C PRO A 139 5.87 -24.51 4.46
N SER A 140 6.55 -25.40 5.16
CA SER A 140 6.15 -26.78 5.40
C SER A 140 5.04 -26.89 6.45
N GLU A 141 4.45 -28.08 6.61
CA GLU A 141 3.51 -28.34 7.71
C GLU A 141 4.13 -28.11 9.09
N ASN A 142 5.42 -28.45 9.27
CA ASN A 142 6.14 -28.20 10.53
C ASN A 142 6.19 -26.73 10.87
N PHE A 143 6.53 -25.90 9.87
CA PHE A 143 6.59 -24.44 10.05
C PHE A 143 5.21 -23.85 10.33
N ILE A 144 4.17 -24.29 9.64
CA ILE A 144 2.79 -23.86 9.89
C ILE A 144 2.36 -24.21 11.32
N LYS A 145 2.73 -25.41 11.80
CA LYS A 145 2.48 -25.83 13.19
C LYS A 145 3.23 -24.92 14.17
N TYR A 146 4.51 -24.63 13.91
CA TYR A 146 5.31 -23.70 14.72
C TYR A 146 4.67 -22.32 14.82
N MET A 147 4.23 -21.75 13.71
CA MET A 147 3.53 -20.47 13.68
C MET A 147 2.26 -20.47 14.52
N LYS A 148 1.45 -21.51 14.41
CA LYS A 148 0.20 -21.69 15.19
C LYS A 148 0.49 -21.77 16.70
N GLU A 149 1.44 -22.62 17.11
CA GLU A 149 1.68 -22.92 18.53
C GLU A 149 2.54 -21.86 19.24
N LYS A 150 3.59 -21.37 18.58
CA LYS A 150 4.57 -20.46 19.18
C LYS A 150 4.17 -19.00 19.09
N HIS A 151 3.61 -18.57 17.95
CA HIS A 151 3.30 -17.17 17.67
C HIS A 151 1.81 -16.87 17.86
N ILE A 152 0.95 -17.39 17.01
CA ILE A 152 -0.47 -17.01 16.95
C ILE A 152 -1.19 -17.25 18.28
N LYS A 153 -1.02 -18.45 18.87
CA LYS A 153 -1.64 -18.79 20.15
C LYS A 153 -1.20 -17.81 21.25
N ARG A 154 0.10 -17.55 21.38
CA ARG A 154 0.65 -16.65 22.40
C ARG A 154 0.15 -15.22 22.24
N VAL A 155 0.08 -14.74 21.02
CA VAL A 155 -0.41 -13.39 20.69
C VAL A 155 -1.87 -13.22 21.11
N ILE A 156 -2.74 -14.15 20.74
CA ILE A 156 -4.16 -14.13 21.12
C ILE A 156 -4.33 -14.22 22.64
N ASP A 157 -3.51 -15.02 23.32
CA ASP A 157 -3.53 -15.14 24.78
C ASP A 157 -3.13 -13.82 25.50
N THR A 158 -2.45 -12.88 24.85
CA THR A 158 -2.20 -11.53 25.39
C THR A 158 -3.34 -10.55 25.19
N GLY A 159 -4.45 -11.00 24.55
CA GLY A 159 -5.61 -10.16 24.25
C GLY A 159 -5.43 -9.27 23.01
N ILE A 160 -4.50 -9.58 22.11
CA ILE A 160 -4.38 -8.95 20.80
C ILE A 160 -5.36 -9.61 19.85
N ASP A 161 -6.14 -8.79 19.14
CA ASP A 161 -7.20 -9.21 18.21
C ASP A 161 -6.91 -8.88 16.75
N ALA A 162 -5.69 -8.41 16.44
CA ALA A 162 -5.27 -8.17 15.06
C ALA A 162 -3.84 -8.69 14.84
N ILE A 163 -3.71 -9.61 13.89
CA ILE A 163 -2.47 -10.34 13.56
C ILE A 163 -2.09 -10.06 12.12
N TYR A 164 -0.83 -9.69 11.92
CA TYR A 164 -0.22 -9.42 10.63
C TYR A 164 0.86 -10.47 10.38
N LEU A 165 0.76 -11.21 9.28
CA LEU A 165 1.80 -12.11 8.79
C LEU A 165 2.32 -11.52 7.47
N GLU A 166 3.53 -10.94 7.54
CA GLU A 166 4.07 -10.14 6.47
C GLU A 166 4.97 -10.92 5.51
N GLU A 167 5.09 -10.37 4.31
CA GLU A 167 6.06 -10.72 3.29
C GLU A 167 6.13 -12.22 2.98
N PRO A 168 5.07 -12.78 2.34
CA PRO A 168 5.06 -14.17 1.88
C PRO A 168 6.00 -14.34 0.67
N GLU A 169 7.30 -14.28 0.91
CA GLU A 169 8.35 -14.14 -0.08
C GLU A 169 9.01 -15.47 -0.43
N PHE A 170 8.75 -15.98 -1.62
CA PHE A 170 9.51 -17.06 -2.19
C PHE A 170 10.38 -16.56 -3.35
N TRP A 171 11.69 -16.58 -3.18
CA TRP A 171 12.61 -16.12 -4.23
C TRP A 171 12.54 -17.01 -5.47
N ALA A 172 12.43 -16.41 -6.66
CA ALA A 172 12.37 -17.17 -7.92
C ALA A 172 13.62 -18.04 -8.11
N ARG A 173 14.82 -17.56 -7.65
CA ARG A 173 16.06 -18.33 -7.67
C ARG A 173 16.10 -19.54 -6.74
N ALA A 174 15.22 -19.59 -5.74
CA ALA A 174 15.08 -20.73 -4.83
C ALA A 174 14.32 -21.88 -5.48
N GLY A 175 14.17 -23.01 -4.77
CA GLY A 175 13.43 -24.18 -5.24
C GLY A 175 14.30 -25.43 -5.38
N TYR A 176 15.48 -25.45 -4.76
CA TYR A 176 16.43 -26.57 -4.85
C TYR A 176 16.62 -27.32 -3.52
N SER A 177 16.01 -26.87 -2.41
CA SER A 177 16.07 -27.56 -1.11
C SER A 177 15.29 -28.89 -1.14
N GLU A 178 15.68 -29.83 -0.27
CA GLU A 178 14.97 -31.11 -0.15
C GLU A 178 13.52 -30.92 0.33
N ALA A 179 13.26 -29.92 1.18
CA ALA A 179 11.91 -29.58 1.57
C ALA A 179 11.04 -29.18 0.38
N PHE A 180 11.57 -28.32 -0.51
CA PHE A 180 10.83 -27.91 -1.73
C PHE A 180 10.57 -29.07 -2.67
N LYS A 181 11.53 -30.01 -2.81
CA LYS A 181 11.35 -31.19 -3.66
C LYS A 181 10.29 -32.14 -3.09
N ARG A 182 10.17 -32.26 -1.76
CA ARG A 182 9.08 -33.02 -1.13
C ARG A 182 7.72 -32.39 -1.41
N GLU A 183 7.58 -31.07 -1.22
CA GLU A 183 6.36 -30.32 -1.53
C GLU A 183 5.99 -30.41 -3.01
N TRP A 184 6.97 -30.39 -3.92
CA TRP A 184 6.74 -30.57 -5.35
C TRP A 184 6.11 -31.94 -5.65
N LYS A 185 6.68 -33.01 -5.08
CA LYS A 185 6.18 -34.37 -5.31
C LYS A 185 4.76 -34.56 -4.76
N GLU A 186 4.48 -33.94 -3.62
CA GLU A 186 3.16 -33.96 -3.02
C GLU A 186 2.14 -33.19 -3.89
N PHE A 187 2.49 -32.03 -4.34
CA PHE A 187 1.60 -31.14 -5.10
C PHE A 187 1.32 -31.66 -6.52
N TYR A 188 2.37 -32.09 -7.25
CA TYR A 188 2.26 -32.50 -8.65
C TYR A 188 2.12 -34.02 -8.86
N GLY A 189 2.47 -34.84 -7.88
CA GLY A 189 2.43 -36.30 -7.98
C GLY A 189 3.57 -36.94 -8.79
N PHE A 190 4.56 -36.14 -9.25
CA PHE A 190 5.74 -36.61 -9.96
C PHE A 190 7.02 -36.01 -9.38
N ASP A 191 8.17 -36.59 -9.79
CA ASP A 191 9.47 -36.18 -9.24
C ASP A 191 9.83 -34.74 -9.67
N TRP A 192 10.51 -34.03 -8.77
CA TRP A 192 10.96 -32.65 -8.99
C TRP A 192 11.82 -32.52 -10.25
N ARG A 193 11.62 -31.39 -10.95
CA ARG A 193 12.36 -30.99 -12.14
C ARG A 193 13.06 -29.67 -11.90
N PRO A 194 14.36 -29.54 -12.28
CA PRO A 194 15.09 -28.29 -12.13
C PRO A 194 14.45 -27.14 -12.93
N GLN A 195 14.13 -26.04 -12.27
CA GLN A 195 13.42 -24.93 -12.90
C GLN A 195 14.19 -24.27 -14.05
N HIS A 196 15.52 -24.26 -14.01
CA HIS A 196 16.37 -23.64 -15.02
C HIS A 196 16.46 -24.42 -16.36
N GLU A 197 15.90 -25.61 -16.46
CA GLU A 197 16.01 -26.45 -17.66
C GLU A 197 14.96 -26.11 -18.73
N SER A 198 13.83 -25.48 -18.33
CA SER A 198 12.80 -25.14 -19.33
C SER A 198 11.84 -24.07 -18.76
N ALA A 199 11.12 -23.39 -19.65
CA ALA A 199 10.03 -22.47 -19.31
C ALA A 199 8.93 -23.17 -18.49
N GLU A 200 8.58 -24.40 -18.85
CA GLU A 200 7.60 -25.20 -18.12
C GLU A 200 8.04 -25.45 -16.68
N ASN A 201 9.28 -25.91 -16.47
CA ASN A 201 9.79 -26.18 -15.13
C ASN A 201 9.87 -24.89 -14.29
N THR A 202 10.27 -23.76 -14.88
CA THR A 202 10.24 -22.43 -14.23
C THR A 202 8.83 -22.07 -13.78
N TYR A 203 7.85 -22.19 -14.67
CA TYR A 203 6.45 -21.85 -14.41
C TYR A 203 5.88 -22.73 -13.29
N LEU A 204 6.04 -24.04 -13.39
CA LEU A 204 5.59 -24.99 -12.38
C LEU A 204 6.25 -24.73 -11.01
N SER A 205 7.57 -24.45 -10.99
CA SER A 205 8.28 -24.13 -9.77
C SER A 205 7.69 -22.89 -9.09
N ASN A 206 7.47 -21.81 -9.84
CA ASN A 206 6.91 -20.59 -9.30
C ASN A 206 5.43 -20.73 -8.90
N LYS A 207 4.65 -21.53 -9.64
CA LYS A 207 3.27 -21.88 -9.27
C LYS A 207 3.20 -22.65 -7.94
N LEU A 208 4.14 -23.56 -7.68
CA LEU A 208 4.25 -24.24 -6.40
C LEU A 208 4.64 -23.26 -5.28
N LYS A 209 5.63 -22.39 -5.48
CA LYS A 209 6.04 -21.37 -4.51
C LYS A 209 4.87 -20.48 -4.08
N TYR A 210 4.08 -20.04 -5.06
CA TYR A 210 2.83 -19.31 -4.84
C TYR A 210 1.85 -20.13 -3.98
N HIS A 211 1.62 -21.40 -4.32
CA HIS A 211 0.70 -22.28 -3.60
C HIS A 211 1.12 -22.48 -2.14
N LEU A 212 2.40 -22.62 -1.86
CA LEU A 212 2.91 -22.88 -0.51
C LEU A 212 2.59 -21.74 0.46
N TYR A 213 2.79 -20.48 0.08
CA TYR A 213 2.42 -19.35 0.93
C TYR A 213 0.91 -19.11 0.97
N TYR A 214 0.18 -19.38 -0.11
CA TYR A 214 -1.27 -19.37 -0.08
C TYR A 214 -1.82 -20.36 0.98
N ARG A 215 -1.32 -21.58 0.98
CA ARG A 215 -1.65 -22.61 1.99
C ARG A 215 -1.30 -22.15 3.40
N ALA A 216 -0.07 -21.68 3.60
CA ALA A 216 0.42 -21.29 4.93
C ALA A 216 -0.40 -20.16 5.54
N LEU A 217 -0.68 -19.11 4.79
CA LEU A 217 -1.48 -17.97 5.26
C LEU A 217 -2.93 -18.37 5.52
N ASN A 218 -3.54 -19.15 4.61
CA ASN A 218 -4.90 -19.66 4.84
C ASN A 218 -5.02 -20.47 6.11
N GLU A 219 -4.09 -21.39 6.37
CA GLU A 219 -4.11 -22.23 7.56
C GLU A 219 -3.81 -21.46 8.86
N CYS A 220 -2.81 -20.56 8.83
CA CYS A 220 -2.47 -19.75 9.99
C CYS A 220 -3.61 -18.80 10.40
N PHE A 221 -4.22 -18.13 9.43
CA PHE A 221 -5.30 -17.18 9.68
C PHE A 221 -6.61 -17.88 10.05
N THR A 222 -6.92 -19.01 9.43
CA THR A 222 -8.08 -19.84 9.85
C THR A 222 -7.90 -20.27 11.31
N TYR A 223 -6.73 -20.78 11.68
CA TYR A 223 -6.43 -21.14 13.07
C TYR A 223 -6.55 -19.93 14.01
N ALA A 224 -6.07 -18.76 13.64
CA ALA A 224 -6.18 -17.56 14.48
C ALA A 224 -7.64 -17.22 14.81
N LYS A 225 -8.51 -17.22 13.80
CA LYS A 225 -9.94 -16.97 13.98
C LYS A 225 -10.62 -18.05 14.83
N GLU A 226 -10.31 -19.33 14.57
CA GLU A 226 -10.86 -20.45 15.32
C GLU A 226 -10.40 -20.46 16.79
N TYR A 227 -9.13 -20.14 17.04
CA TYR A 227 -8.57 -20.09 18.39
C TYR A 227 -9.09 -18.90 19.22
N GLY A 228 -9.37 -17.76 18.57
CA GLY A 228 -9.92 -16.56 19.22
C GLY A 228 -11.41 -16.68 19.54
N ARG A 229 -12.18 -17.33 18.68
CA ARG A 229 -13.65 -17.42 18.81
C ARG A 229 -14.17 -17.91 20.18
N PRO A 230 -13.67 -19.02 20.76
CA PRO A 230 -14.11 -19.48 22.08
C PRO A 230 -13.70 -18.54 23.23
N LYS A 231 -12.76 -17.62 22.98
CA LYS A 231 -12.35 -16.57 23.91
C LYS A 231 -13.18 -15.29 23.79
N GLY A 232 -14.17 -15.26 22.88
CA GLY A 232 -14.99 -14.10 22.60
C GLY A 232 -14.27 -13.02 21.78
N MET A 233 -13.17 -13.36 21.09
CA MET A 233 -12.38 -12.46 20.28
C MET A 233 -12.72 -12.63 18.79
N ASP A 234 -12.93 -11.51 18.10
CA ASP A 234 -13.01 -11.44 16.64
C ASP A 234 -11.62 -11.09 16.08
N VAL A 235 -10.82 -12.13 15.86
CA VAL A 235 -9.44 -11.96 15.42
C VAL A 235 -9.41 -11.56 13.96
N ARG A 236 -8.77 -10.41 13.69
CA ARG A 236 -8.58 -9.86 12.34
C ARG A 236 -7.19 -10.24 11.83
N CYS A 237 -7.11 -10.64 10.57
CA CYS A 237 -5.90 -11.15 9.95
C CYS A 237 -5.52 -10.33 8.72
N TYR A 238 -4.29 -9.84 8.70
CA TYR A 238 -3.79 -8.93 7.68
C TYR A 238 -2.50 -9.46 7.04
N VAL A 239 -2.32 -9.14 5.75
CA VAL A 239 -1.10 -9.46 5.00
C VAL A 239 -0.37 -8.17 4.65
N PRO A 240 0.64 -7.75 5.41
CA PRO A 240 1.58 -6.74 4.95
C PRO A 240 2.42 -7.31 3.81
N THR A 241 2.45 -6.62 2.67
CA THR A 241 3.14 -7.13 1.50
C THR A 241 3.49 -6.02 0.52
N HIS A 242 4.55 -6.24 -0.26
CA HIS A 242 4.84 -5.41 -1.40
C HIS A 242 3.83 -5.68 -2.52
N SER A 243 3.70 -4.75 -3.45
CA SER A 243 2.83 -4.94 -4.60
C SER A 243 3.35 -6.02 -5.55
N LEU A 244 2.43 -6.63 -6.30
CA LEU A 244 2.78 -7.56 -7.38
C LEU A 244 3.76 -6.94 -8.39
N VAL A 245 3.66 -5.64 -8.67
CA VAL A 245 4.59 -4.91 -9.54
C VAL A 245 6.01 -4.95 -8.97
N ASN A 246 6.16 -4.66 -7.68
CA ASN A 246 7.47 -4.67 -7.02
C ASN A 246 8.04 -6.09 -6.92
N TYR A 247 7.28 -7.06 -6.42
CA TYR A 247 7.73 -8.43 -6.30
C TYR A 247 8.12 -9.06 -7.64
N ALA A 248 7.38 -8.76 -8.70
CA ALA A 248 7.76 -9.25 -10.04
C ALA A 248 9.10 -8.67 -10.50
N GLN A 249 9.41 -7.39 -10.19
CA GLN A 249 10.73 -6.80 -10.48
C GLN A 249 11.85 -7.44 -9.65
N TRP A 250 11.58 -7.73 -8.39
CA TRP A 250 12.55 -8.38 -7.49
C TRP A 250 12.67 -9.88 -7.69
N GLN A 251 11.85 -10.46 -8.55
CA GLN A 251 11.77 -11.91 -8.78
C GLN A 251 11.42 -12.69 -7.50
N ILE A 252 10.39 -12.21 -6.81
CA ILE A 252 9.79 -12.85 -5.64
C ILE A 252 8.40 -13.34 -6.02
N VAL A 253 8.07 -14.56 -5.62
CA VAL A 253 6.76 -15.18 -5.83
C VAL A 253 5.94 -15.09 -4.55
N SER A 254 4.70 -14.60 -4.68
CA SER A 254 3.77 -14.39 -3.56
C SER A 254 2.32 -14.59 -4.03
N PRO A 255 1.38 -15.01 -3.18
CA PRO A 255 -0.01 -15.28 -3.58
C PRO A 255 -0.94 -14.05 -3.56
N GLU A 256 -0.43 -12.87 -3.55
CA GLU A 256 -1.05 -11.53 -3.48
C GLU A 256 -2.58 -11.47 -3.61
N ALA A 257 -3.10 -11.29 -4.84
CA ALA A 257 -4.53 -11.08 -5.09
C ALA A 257 -5.40 -12.30 -4.75
N SER A 258 -4.85 -13.51 -4.81
CA SER A 258 -5.61 -14.73 -4.48
C SER A 258 -5.96 -14.83 -3.00
N LEU A 259 -5.16 -14.22 -2.12
CA LEU A 259 -5.46 -14.14 -0.69
C LEU A 259 -6.65 -13.22 -0.39
N ALA A 260 -6.88 -12.20 -1.20
CA ALA A 260 -7.96 -11.23 -0.98
C ALA A 260 -9.37 -11.87 -1.00
N SER A 261 -9.53 -13.01 -1.68
CA SER A 261 -10.80 -13.74 -1.72
C SER A 261 -11.01 -14.69 -0.53
N LEU A 262 -9.97 -14.95 0.30
CA LEU A 262 -10.06 -15.87 1.44
C LEU A 262 -10.89 -15.28 2.58
N PRO A 263 -11.86 -16.04 3.14
CA PRO A 263 -12.67 -15.57 4.28
C PRO A 263 -11.86 -15.25 5.54
N CYS A 264 -10.67 -15.85 5.69
CA CYS A 264 -9.81 -15.63 6.84
C CYS A 264 -8.94 -14.37 6.73
N VAL A 265 -8.87 -13.71 5.56
CA VAL A 265 -8.10 -12.48 5.34
C VAL A 265 -9.02 -11.27 5.46
N ASP A 266 -8.71 -10.34 6.36
CA ASP A 266 -9.50 -9.13 6.61
C ASP A 266 -8.91 -7.90 5.90
N GLY A 267 -7.61 -7.92 5.59
CA GLY A 267 -7.00 -6.79 4.91
C GLY A 267 -5.49 -6.92 4.69
N TYR A 268 -4.89 -5.78 4.35
CA TYR A 268 -3.48 -5.69 3.93
C TYR A 268 -2.80 -4.45 4.50
N ILE A 269 -1.47 -4.48 4.49
CA ILE A 269 -0.64 -3.26 4.44
C ILE A 269 0.06 -3.25 3.09
N ALA A 270 -0.15 -2.20 2.32
CA ALA A 270 0.55 -1.96 1.07
C ALA A 270 1.92 -1.37 1.38
N GLN A 271 2.96 -2.19 1.35
CA GLN A 271 4.33 -1.81 1.67
C GLN A 271 4.99 -1.15 0.45
N VAL A 272 4.73 0.14 0.27
CA VAL A 272 5.40 0.95 -0.75
C VAL A 272 6.50 1.75 -0.08
N TRP A 273 7.70 1.20 -0.09
CA TRP A 273 8.87 1.86 0.45
C TRP A 273 9.46 2.81 -0.60
N THR A 274 10.16 3.83 -0.14
CA THR A 274 10.91 4.70 -1.05
C THR A 274 11.87 3.89 -1.93
N GLY A 275 12.50 2.86 -1.37
CA GLY A 275 13.41 1.96 -2.10
C GLY A 275 12.72 1.12 -3.18
N THR A 276 11.50 0.61 -2.94
CA THR A 276 10.77 -0.19 -3.94
C THR A 276 10.40 0.65 -5.16
N SER A 277 9.92 1.86 -4.93
CA SER A 277 9.53 2.78 -6.00
C SER A 277 10.72 3.32 -6.83
N ARG A 278 11.95 3.06 -6.39
CA ARG A 278 13.17 3.42 -7.12
C ARG A 278 13.59 2.40 -8.17
N GLU A 279 12.94 1.24 -8.26
CA GLU A 279 13.30 0.28 -9.28
C GLU A 279 13.17 0.92 -10.67
N PRO A 280 14.28 0.94 -11.45
CA PRO A 280 14.27 1.61 -12.73
C PRO A 280 13.37 0.88 -13.72
N ASN A 281 12.68 1.63 -14.56
CA ASN A 281 11.91 1.11 -15.69
C ASN A 281 12.26 1.84 -16.99
N TYR A 282 11.80 1.32 -18.10
CA TYR A 282 11.96 1.94 -19.42
C TYR A 282 10.75 2.82 -19.76
N TYR A 283 11.01 3.99 -20.31
CA TYR A 283 10.04 4.82 -21.00
C TYR A 283 10.74 5.64 -22.10
N ASN A 284 10.17 5.66 -23.29
CA ASN A 284 10.72 6.33 -24.47
C ASN A 284 12.20 6.00 -24.73
N GLY A 285 12.55 4.70 -24.60
CA GLY A 285 13.91 4.20 -24.79
C GLY A 285 14.89 4.46 -23.63
N VAL A 286 14.47 5.19 -22.58
CA VAL A 286 15.36 5.58 -21.48
C VAL A 286 15.02 4.77 -20.23
N LYS A 287 16.05 4.10 -19.66
CA LYS A 287 15.98 3.42 -18.36
C LYS A 287 16.36 4.38 -17.24
N LYS A 288 15.45 4.64 -16.30
CA LYS A 288 15.72 5.45 -15.10
C LYS A 288 14.74 5.16 -13.95
N GLU A 289 15.04 5.67 -12.74
CA GLU A 289 14.12 5.71 -11.60
C GLU A 289 12.96 6.68 -11.93
N ARG A 290 11.71 6.25 -11.72
CA ARG A 290 10.49 7.06 -11.83
C ARG A 290 9.64 6.87 -10.59
N VAL A 291 10.10 7.48 -9.49
CA VAL A 291 9.62 7.20 -8.13
C VAL A 291 8.13 7.45 -7.96
N PHE A 292 7.63 8.58 -8.46
CA PHE A 292 6.20 8.92 -8.34
C PHE A 292 5.33 7.93 -9.13
N GLU A 293 5.69 7.64 -10.38
CA GLU A 293 4.93 6.75 -11.24
C GLU A 293 4.92 5.32 -10.70
N ASN A 294 6.07 4.82 -10.23
CA ASN A 294 6.15 3.50 -9.61
C ASN A 294 5.27 3.44 -8.35
N ALA A 295 5.41 4.40 -7.43
CA ALA A 295 4.60 4.44 -6.22
C ALA A 295 3.10 4.51 -6.54
N PHE A 296 2.70 5.33 -7.52
CA PHE A 296 1.31 5.42 -7.95
C PHE A 296 0.79 4.06 -8.43
N LEU A 297 1.55 3.35 -9.25
CA LEU A 297 1.17 2.02 -9.74
C LEU A 297 1.21 0.95 -8.64
N GLU A 298 2.17 1.00 -7.72
CA GLU A 298 2.25 0.09 -6.57
C GLU A 298 1.03 0.23 -5.65
N TYR A 299 0.66 1.47 -5.27
CA TYR A 299 -0.57 1.70 -4.49
C TYR A 299 -1.83 1.32 -5.28
N GLY A 300 -1.88 1.61 -6.58
CA GLY A 300 -2.99 1.22 -7.45
C GLY A 300 -3.15 -0.29 -7.57
N CYS A 301 -2.04 -1.04 -7.60
CA CYS A 301 -2.05 -2.49 -7.56
C CYS A 301 -2.71 -3.02 -6.28
N MET A 302 -2.35 -2.47 -5.13
CA MET A 302 -2.88 -2.89 -3.84
C MET A 302 -4.34 -2.45 -3.64
N GLU A 303 -4.69 -1.25 -4.08
CA GLU A 303 -6.07 -0.74 -4.02
C GLU A 303 -7.01 -1.59 -4.89
N SER A 304 -6.61 -1.87 -6.14
CA SER A 304 -7.40 -2.69 -7.07
C SER A 304 -7.55 -4.15 -6.65
N MET A 305 -6.65 -4.64 -5.81
CA MET A 305 -6.75 -5.96 -5.19
C MET A 305 -7.77 -5.97 -4.04
N THR A 306 -7.82 -4.91 -3.25
CA THR A 306 -8.57 -4.86 -1.99
C THR A 306 -9.97 -4.27 -2.12
N ALA A 307 -10.14 -3.22 -2.90
CA ALA A 307 -11.43 -2.52 -3.05
C ALA A 307 -12.56 -3.44 -3.55
N PRO A 308 -12.39 -4.26 -4.61
CA PRO A 308 -13.45 -5.15 -5.08
C PRO A 308 -13.86 -6.23 -4.08
N THR A 309 -12.94 -6.64 -3.22
CA THR A 309 -13.15 -7.68 -2.22
C THR A 309 -13.62 -7.13 -0.87
N GLY A 310 -13.68 -5.80 -0.72
CA GLY A 310 -14.05 -5.12 0.53
C GLY A 310 -13.02 -5.29 1.64
N ARG A 311 -11.76 -5.61 1.31
CA ARG A 311 -10.68 -5.76 2.28
C ARG A 311 -10.11 -4.40 2.68
N LYS A 312 -9.84 -4.24 3.99
CA LYS A 312 -9.19 -3.04 4.50
C LYS A 312 -7.73 -2.99 4.04
N VAL A 313 -7.24 -1.82 3.63
CA VAL A 313 -5.83 -1.64 3.28
C VAL A 313 -5.25 -0.41 3.97
N PHE A 314 -4.08 -0.58 4.60
CA PHE A 314 -3.27 0.51 5.09
C PHE A 314 -2.17 0.81 4.06
N PHE A 315 -2.07 2.05 3.60
CA PHE A 315 -0.99 2.45 2.71
C PHE A 315 0.23 2.88 3.52
N LEU A 316 1.28 2.09 3.46
CA LEU A 316 2.58 2.42 4.05
C LEU A 316 3.37 3.32 3.12
N THR A 317 4.07 4.29 3.69
CA THR A 317 5.17 5.02 3.03
C THR A 317 6.33 5.10 4.02
N ASP A 318 7.45 4.50 3.68
CA ASP A 318 8.68 4.60 4.48
C ASP A 318 9.44 5.88 4.12
N PRO A 319 9.71 6.77 5.07
CA PRO A 319 10.49 7.99 4.82
C PRO A 319 12.00 7.73 4.61
N ILE A 320 12.44 6.49 4.82
CA ILE A 320 13.84 6.06 4.69
C ILE A 320 13.87 4.72 3.97
N GLU A 321 14.84 4.52 3.11
CA GLU A 321 15.08 3.22 2.46
C GLU A 321 16.28 2.49 3.06
N ASP A 322 16.39 1.19 2.77
CA ASP A 322 17.47 0.36 3.27
C ASP A 322 18.83 0.67 2.64
N ARG A 323 18.84 1.16 1.39
CA ARG A 323 20.09 1.56 0.72
C ARG A 323 20.55 2.92 1.24
N PRO A 324 21.81 3.07 1.67
CA PRO A 324 22.31 4.32 2.20
C PRO A 324 22.23 5.46 1.19
N ARG A 325 21.45 6.49 1.52
CA ARG A 325 21.31 7.76 0.77
C ARG A 325 21.53 8.92 1.74
N ASP A 326 21.61 10.14 1.21
CA ASP A 326 21.55 11.32 2.06
C ASP A 326 20.10 11.68 2.41
N TRP A 327 19.93 12.47 3.48
CA TRP A 327 18.62 12.86 3.97
C TRP A 327 17.81 13.71 2.98
N ALA A 328 18.47 14.49 2.11
CA ALA A 328 17.78 15.32 1.12
C ALA A 328 17.16 14.46 0.01
N ASP A 329 17.85 13.39 -0.37
CA ASP A 329 17.36 12.41 -1.31
C ASP A 329 16.17 11.63 -0.71
N TYR A 330 16.27 11.16 0.55
CA TYR A 330 15.14 10.54 1.24
C TYR A 330 13.91 11.46 1.28
N LYS A 331 14.10 12.73 1.65
CA LYS A 331 13.01 13.72 1.72
C LYS A 331 12.28 13.86 0.39
N ARG A 332 13.01 14.06 -0.71
CA ARG A 332 12.42 14.22 -2.05
C ARG A 332 11.61 13.00 -2.47
N ASN A 333 12.15 11.81 -2.26
CA ASN A 333 11.47 10.58 -2.64
C ASN A 333 10.30 10.25 -1.71
N TYR A 334 10.40 10.57 -0.43
CA TYR A 334 9.28 10.46 0.50
C TYR A 334 8.12 11.39 0.10
N GLU A 335 8.38 12.62 -0.33
CA GLU A 335 7.34 13.53 -0.84
C GLU A 335 6.64 12.96 -2.08
N ALA A 336 7.39 12.33 -3.01
CA ALA A 336 6.82 11.71 -4.20
C ALA A 336 5.93 10.49 -3.86
N THR A 337 6.41 9.56 -3.03
CA THR A 337 5.65 8.37 -2.61
C THR A 337 4.46 8.73 -1.72
N PHE A 338 4.62 9.72 -0.85
CA PHE A 338 3.54 10.25 0.00
C PHE A 338 2.42 10.88 -0.83
N THR A 339 2.76 11.69 -1.85
CA THR A 339 1.77 12.25 -2.76
C THR A 339 1.04 11.17 -3.53
N ALA A 340 1.77 10.17 -4.04
CA ALA A 340 1.19 9.07 -4.80
C ALA A 340 0.09 8.33 -4.00
N LYS A 341 0.34 7.98 -2.73
CA LYS A 341 -0.67 7.30 -1.90
C LYS A 341 -1.93 8.14 -1.64
N LEU A 342 -1.78 9.45 -1.53
CA LEU A 342 -2.90 10.34 -1.25
C LEU A 342 -3.77 10.64 -2.47
N LEU A 343 -3.31 10.30 -3.68
CA LEU A 343 -4.10 10.40 -4.90
C LEU A 343 -5.14 9.28 -5.05
N TYR A 344 -5.24 8.35 -4.10
CA TYR A 344 -6.32 7.36 -3.99
C TYR A 344 -7.39 7.88 -3.02
N PRO A 345 -8.50 8.44 -3.54
CA PRO A 345 -9.47 9.19 -2.75
C PRO A 345 -10.26 8.35 -1.76
N ASP A 346 -10.41 7.06 -2.04
CA ASP A 346 -11.26 6.12 -1.29
C ASP A 346 -10.51 5.41 -0.16
N ASN A 347 -9.19 5.66 0.00
CA ASN A 347 -8.42 5.14 1.13
C ASN A 347 -8.07 6.24 2.13
N ASP A 348 -8.32 5.99 3.42
CA ASP A 348 -7.94 6.87 4.53
C ASP A 348 -7.24 6.12 5.67
N ASN A 349 -6.76 4.91 5.42
CA ASN A 349 -5.99 4.12 6.38
C ASN A 349 -4.51 4.09 5.98
N TYR A 350 -3.62 4.39 6.95
CA TYR A 350 -2.21 4.55 6.66
C TYR A 350 -1.34 3.88 7.72
N GLU A 351 -0.33 3.14 7.28
CA GLU A 351 0.84 2.92 8.11
C GLU A 351 1.79 4.10 7.86
N VAL A 352 2.03 4.88 8.94
CA VAL A 352 2.67 6.20 8.79
C VAL A 352 4.18 6.09 8.63
N MET A 353 4.78 5.05 9.18
CA MET A 353 6.18 4.68 9.03
C MET A 353 6.42 3.28 9.62
N PRO A 354 7.35 2.49 9.11
CA PRO A 354 7.91 1.36 9.81
C PRO A 354 9.04 1.83 10.73
N TRP A 355 9.21 1.19 11.87
CA TRP A 355 10.39 1.35 12.71
C TRP A 355 10.74 2.81 13.09
N PRO A 356 9.93 3.48 13.95
CA PRO A 356 10.19 4.86 14.37
C PRO A 356 11.60 5.09 14.92
N GLU A 357 12.18 4.09 15.57
CA GLU A 357 13.56 4.12 16.06
C GLU A 357 14.60 4.33 14.95
N ARG A 358 14.40 3.77 13.77
CA ARG A 358 15.26 4.04 12.61
C ARG A 358 15.26 5.52 12.28
N ILE A 359 14.10 6.14 12.34
CA ILE A 359 13.90 7.52 11.90
C ILE A 359 14.39 8.51 12.95
N TYR A 360 13.93 8.38 14.19
CA TYR A 360 14.23 9.38 15.23
C TYR A 360 15.56 9.16 15.95
N GLU A 361 16.08 7.93 15.95
CA GLU A 361 17.30 7.56 16.67
C GLU A 361 18.43 7.08 15.74
N GLY A 362 18.13 6.79 14.47
CA GLY A 362 19.08 6.32 13.48
C GLY A 362 20.11 7.36 13.03
N LEU A 363 21.20 6.88 12.44
CA LEU A 363 22.28 7.70 11.89
C LEU A 363 22.36 7.47 10.38
N TYR A 364 22.33 8.55 9.62
CA TYR A 364 22.32 8.57 8.15
C TYR A 364 23.41 9.45 7.58
N LYS A 365 23.81 9.21 6.32
CA LYS A 365 24.78 10.06 5.63
C LYS A 365 24.30 11.51 5.63
N LYS A 366 25.21 12.42 5.93
CA LYS A 366 24.97 13.87 5.95
C LYS A 366 24.73 14.42 4.54
N SER A 367 25.45 13.89 3.55
CA SER A 367 25.32 14.19 2.13
C SER A 367 25.83 13.02 1.31
N ALA A 368 25.54 13.01 0.01
CA ALA A 368 25.96 11.96 -0.91
C ALA A 368 27.50 11.73 -0.91
N ASP A 369 28.28 12.80 -0.75
CA ASP A 369 29.75 12.80 -0.81
C ASP A 369 30.40 12.66 0.57
N SER A 370 29.64 12.41 1.65
CA SER A 370 30.15 12.36 3.02
C SER A 370 29.93 10.98 3.65
N ASP A 371 30.95 10.46 4.31
CA ASP A 371 30.83 9.28 5.18
C ASP A 371 30.43 9.64 6.62
N GLU A 372 30.37 10.96 6.94
CA GLU A 372 29.85 11.43 8.22
C GLU A 372 28.38 11.04 8.36
N LYS A 373 28.06 10.38 9.47
CA LYS A 373 26.69 10.01 9.80
C LYS A 373 26.14 10.93 10.87
N ILE A 374 24.94 11.45 10.61
CA ILE A 374 24.20 12.34 11.51
C ILE A 374 22.80 11.78 11.77
N ARG A 375 22.15 12.18 12.85
CA ARG A 375 20.69 12.01 12.99
C ARG A 375 19.98 12.80 11.91
N ILE A 376 18.77 12.39 11.56
CA ILE A 376 17.91 13.14 10.63
C ILE A 376 17.81 14.60 11.11
N PRO A 377 18.01 15.58 10.19
CA PRO A 377 17.87 16.99 10.55
C PRO A 377 16.51 17.31 11.17
N ARG A 378 16.48 18.11 12.23
CA ARG A 378 15.24 18.44 12.95
C ARG A 378 14.14 18.99 12.05
N PHE A 379 14.48 19.79 11.05
CA PHE A 379 13.49 20.30 10.09
C PHE A 379 12.82 19.19 9.27
N TYR A 380 13.54 18.11 8.94
CA TYR A 380 12.96 16.97 8.24
C TYR A 380 12.08 16.14 9.18
N SER A 381 12.49 15.90 10.43
CA SER A 381 11.62 15.23 11.41
C SER A 381 10.36 16.04 11.71
N THR A 382 10.45 17.39 11.74
CA THR A 382 9.29 18.29 11.85
C THR A 382 8.34 18.10 10.66
N GLN A 383 8.86 18.12 9.44
CA GLN A 383 8.05 17.88 8.24
C GLN A 383 7.36 16.52 8.28
N MET A 384 8.08 15.44 8.61
CA MET A 384 7.48 14.11 8.74
C MET A 384 6.34 14.10 9.76
N GLN A 385 6.51 14.75 10.92
CA GLN A 385 5.44 14.84 11.92
C GLN A 385 4.23 15.64 11.42
N VAL A 386 4.42 16.72 10.67
CA VAL A 386 3.32 17.44 10.00
C VAL A 386 2.56 16.51 9.05
N MET A 387 3.29 15.74 8.23
CA MET A 387 2.71 14.79 7.29
C MET A 387 1.95 13.67 8.00
N ILE A 388 2.52 13.07 9.06
CA ILE A 388 1.86 12.03 9.88
C ILE A 388 0.56 12.56 10.50
N ASN A 389 0.60 13.76 11.09
CA ASN A 389 -0.59 14.34 11.69
C ASN A 389 -1.66 14.71 10.66
N ALA A 390 -1.26 15.09 9.44
CA ALA A 390 -2.21 15.25 8.34
C ALA A 390 -2.90 13.91 8.00
N LEU A 391 -2.19 12.78 7.99
CA LEU A 391 -2.79 11.45 7.77
C LEU A 391 -3.81 11.08 8.84
N ASN A 392 -3.61 11.50 10.08
CA ASN A 392 -4.61 11.32 11.16
C ASN A 392 -5.95 12.01 10.86
N GLN A 393 -5.96 13.05 10.03
CA GLN A 393 -7.11 13.94 9.81
C GLN A 393 -7.67 13.95 8.39
N ILE A 394 -6.86 13.57 7.38
CA ILE A 394 -7.26 13.65 5.97
C ILE A 394 -8.52 12.85 5.72
N PRO A 395 -9.58 13.45 5.12
CA PRO A 395 -10.81 12.73 4.84
C PRO A 395 -10.72 11.89 3.55
N LEU A 396 -11.64 10.96 3.38
CA LEU A 396 -11.99 10.46 2.05
C LEU A 396 -12.41 11.63 1.14
N SER A 397 -12.30 11.47 -0.17
CA SER A 397 -12.70 12.51 -1.12
C SER A 397 -13.90 12.08 -1.96
N ASN A 398 -14.79 13.03 -2.23
CA ASN A 398 -15.85 12.87 -3.24
C ASN A 398 -15.37 13.30 -4.64
N HIS A 399 -14.12 13.75 -4.76
CA HIS A 399 -13.48 14.09 -6.02
C HIS A 399 -12.56 12.95 -6.43
N ASP A 400 -12.51 12.73 -7.71
CA ASP A 400 -11.54 11.81 -8.32
C ASP A 400 -10.24 12.55 -8.66
N VAL A 401 -9.15 11.80 -8.80
CA VAL A 401 -7.93 12.34 -9.40
C VAL A 401 -8.21 12.80 -10.83
N THR A 402 -7.70 13.98 -11.17
CA THR A 402 -7.96 14.57 -12.49
C THR A 402 -7.31 13.78 -13.62
N GLY A 403 -8.01 13.66 -14.76
CA GLY A 403 -7.60 12.96 -15.98
C GLY A 403 -8.77 12.19 -16.59
N SER A 404 -8.61 11.73 -17.83
CA SER A 404 -9.60 10.86 -18.46
C SER A 404 -9.61 9.50 -17.81
N ARG A 405 -10.75 9.05 -17.32
CA ARG A 405 -10.93 7.81 -16.56
C ARG A 405 -11.58 6.71 -17.39
N GLY A 406 -11.53 5.48 -16.88
CA GLY A 406 -12.17 4.33 -17.52
C GLY A 406 -11.23 3.46 -18.33
N ILE A 407 -9.93 3.68 -18.25
CA ILE A 407 -8.93 2.77 -18.80
C ILE A 407 -8.38 1.89 -17.70
N SER A 408 -8.58 0.58 -17.83
CA SER A 408 -8.06 -0.42 -16.91
C SER A 408 -6.97 -1.26 -17.59
N VAL A 409 -5.97 -1.68 -16.80
CA VAL A 409 -4.88 -2.55 -17.26
C VAL A 409 -4.91 -3.83 -16.46
N MET A 410 -5.02 -4.97 -17.15
CA MET A 410 -5.08 -6.29 -16.55
C MET A 410 -3.70 -6.74 -16.05
N MET A 411 -3.68 -7.30 -14.84
CA MET A 411 -2.52 -7.99 -14.28
C MET A 411 -2.97 -9.28 -13.56
N ALA A 412 -2.04 -10.17 -13.24
CA ALA A 412 -2.31 -11.44 -12.57
C ALA A 412 -1.12 -11.87 -11.70
N ASN A 413 -1.38 -12.66 -10.65
CA ASN A 413 -0.32 -13.25 -9.81
C ASN A 413 0.70 -14.05 -10.62
N SER A 414 0.28 -14.65 -11.73
CA SER A 414 1.15 -15.39 -12.65
C SER A 414 2.20 -14.52 -13.38
N LEU A 415 2.13 -13.19 -13.24
CA LEU A 415 3.22 -12.29 -13.62
C LEU A 415 4.55 -12.72 -12.98
N MET A 416 4.51 -13.24 -11.75
CA MET A 416 5.68 -13.75 -11.04
C MET A 416 6.10 -15.15 -11.51
N PHE A 417 5.22 -15.91 -12.19
CA PHE A 417 5.52 -17.29 -12.63
C PHE A 417 6.49 -17.35 -13.81
N GLN A 418 6.56 -16.27 -14.58
CA GLN A 418 7.46 -16.13 -15.70
C GLN A 418 8.78 -15.43 -15.34
N ARG A 419 8.99 -15.08 -14.07
CA ARG A 419 10.25 -14.48 -13.59
C ARG A 419 11.30 -15.55 -13.37
N THR A 420 12.47 -15.33 -13.92
CA THR A 420 13.60 -16.26 -13.81
C THR A 420 14.90 -15.48 -13.62
N PRO A 421 15.79 -15.93 -12.71
CA PRO A 421 17.11 -15.31 -12.51
C PRO A 421 18.07 -15.61 -13.66
N GLU A 422 17.76 -16.61 -14.47
CA GLU A 422 18.60 -17.07 -15.58
C GLU A 422 17.95 -16.75 -16.93
N PRO A 423 18.75 -16.40 -17.96
CA PRO A 423 18.21 -16.17 -19.29
C PRO A 423 17.47 -17.42 -19.80
N LEU A 424 16.33 -17.20 -20.42
CA LEU A 424 15.52 -18.23 -21.05
C LEU A 424 15.37 -17.91 -22.54
N ASP A 425 15.72 -18.86 -23.40
CA ASP A 425 15.61 -18.67 -24.83
C ASP A 425 14.18 -18.31 -25.28
N GLY A 426 14.06 -17.23 -26.03
CA GLY A 426 12.79 -16.75 -26.56
C GLY A 426 11.94 -15.95 -25.55
N TYR A 427 12.47 -15.66 -24.36
CA TYR A 427 11.78 -14.81 -23.39
C TYR A 427 12.74 -13.83 -22.69
N ASP A 428 12.37 -12.58 -22.71
CA ASP A 428 12.95 -11.53 -21.88
C ASP A 428 11.87 -10.48 -21.54
N ASP A 429 11.91 -9.97 -20.34
CA ASP A 429 11.05 -8.87 -19.89
C ASP A 429 11.88 -7.96 -18.95
N PRO A 430 12.82 -7.18 -19.52
CA PRO A 430 13.72 -6.38 -18.72
C PRO A 430 12.97 -5.29 -17.97
N GLN A 431 13.21 -5.20 -16.65
CA GLN A 431 12.56 -4.23 -15.77
C GLN A 431 11.01 -4.26 -15.87
N LEU A 432 10.40 -5.42 -16.05
CA LEU A 432 8.95 -5.58 -16.19
C LEU A 432 8.35 -4.71 -17.33
N SER A 433 9.09 -4.59 -18.45
CA SER A 433 8.74 -3.68 -19.55
C SER A 433 7.43 -4.04 -20.26
N ASP A 434 7.01 -5.33 -20.25
CA ASP A 434 5.71 -5.70 -20.80
C ASP A 434 4.53 -5.18 -19.96
N PHE A 435 4.69 -5.03 -18.65
CA PHE A 435 3.71 -4.34 -17.82
C PHE A 435 3.78 -2.83 -18.03
N TYR A 436 4.98 -2.24 -17.89
CA TYR A 436 5.16 -0.79 -18.03
C TYR A 436 4.78 -0.27 -19.41
N GLY A 437 4.90 -1.11 -20.46
CA GLY A 437 4.48 -0.78 -21.82
C GLY A 437 2.99 -0.53 -21.96
N GLN A 438 2.17 -1.12 -21.10
CA GLN A 438 0.72 -0.87 -21.10
C GLN A 438 0.32 0.34 -20.26
N VAL A 439 1.08 0.67 -19.22
CA VAL A 439 0.68 1.69 -18.23
C VAL A 439 1.38 3.04 -18.42
N LEU A 440 2.72 3.08 -18.61
CA LEU A 440 3.47 4.33 -18.66
C LEU A 440 3.10 5.25 -19.82
N PRO A 441 2.82 4.77 -21.04
CA PRO A 441 2.38 5.62 -22.15
C PRO A 441 1.18 6.52 -21.81
N LEU A 442 0.25 5.99 -21.01
CA LEU A 442 -0.95 6.70 -20.59
C LEU A 442 -0.70 7.51 -19.31
N LEU A 443 -0.04 6.91 -18.31
CA LEU A 443 0.25 7.57 -17.04
C LEU A 443 1.06 8.86 -17.26
N LYS A 444 2.13 8.79 -18.08
CA LYS A 444 2.95 9.96 -18.45
C LYS A 444 2.18 11.03 -19.23
N ARG A 445 1.01 10.70 -19.75
CA ARG A 445 0.10 11.65 -20.39
C ARG A 445 -1.05 12.12 -19.49
N GLY A 446 -0.94 11.89 -18.16
CA GLY A 446 -1.93 12.34 -17.18
C GLY A 446 -3.25 11.58 -17.24
N VAL A 447 -3.22 10.34 -17.71
CA VAL A 447 -4.36 9.42 -17.66
C VAL A 447 -4.18 8.51 -16.44
N PRO A 448 -5.03 8.60 -15.41
CA PRO A 448 -4.95 7.76 -14.23
C PRO A 448 -5.47 6.36 -14.54
N VAL A 449 -4.57 5.50 -15.02
CA VAL A 449 -4.92 4.10 -15.31
C VAL A 449 -5.31 3.37 -14.04
N HIS A 450 -6.38 2.56 -14.14
CA HIS A 450 -6.79 1.65 -13.08
C HIS A 450 -6.18 0.28 -13.33
N LEU A 451 -5.61 -0.37 -12.30
CA LEU A 451 -5.14 -1.75 -12.42
C LEU A 451 -6.28 -2.70 -12.08
N MET A 452 -6.33 -3.85 -12.74
CA MET A 452 -7.35 -4.88 -12.51
C MET A 452 -6.68 -6.25 -12.39
N HIS A 453 -6.93 -6.94 -11.28
CA HIS A 453 -6.42 -8.29 -11.08
C HIS A 453 -7.31 -9.33 -11.75
N LEU A 454 -6.70 -10.23 -12.52
CA LEU A 454 -7.39 -11.34 -13.20
C LEU A 454 -8.12 -12.25 -12.19
N GLU A 455 -7.55 -12.41 -11.01
CA GLU A 455 -8.13 -13.15 -9.90
C GLU A 455 -9.44 -12.54 -9.38
N ASN A 456 -9.66 -11.25 -9.61
CA ASN A 456 -10.80 -10.49 -9.10
C ASN A 456 -11.89 -10.19 -10.15
N VAL A 457 -11.76 -10.71 -11.38
CA VAL A 457 -12.72 -10.40 -12.48
C VAL A 457 -14.15 -10.87 -12.23
N SER A 458 -14.37 -11.77 -11.26
CA SER A 458 -15.72 -12.18 -10.83
C SER A 458 -16.46 -11.12 -10.02
N TYR A 459 -15.78 -10.13 -9.46
CA TYR A 459 -16.39 -9.06 -8.68
C TYR A 459 -16.93 -7.95 -9.60
N PRO A 460 -18.24 -7.62 -9.56
CA PRO A 460 -18.85 -6.62 -10.43
C PRO A 460 -18.23 -5.22 -10.30
N GLU A 461 -17.71 -4.90 -9.13
CA GLU A 461 -17.08 -3.62 -8.80
C GLU A 461 -15.91 -3.29 -9.72
N ASN A 462 -15.13 -4.29 -10.15
CA ASN A 462 -14.01 -4.13 -11.08
C ASN A 462 -14.45 -3.56 -12.45
N TRP A 463 -15.66 -3.87 -12.89
CA TRP A 463 -16.15 -3.51 -14.21
C TRP A 463 -16.91 -2.19 -14.25
N LYS A 464 -17.35 -1.67 -13.09
CA LYS A 464 -18.27 -0.54 -12.99
C LYS A 464 -17.79 0.69 -13.77
N ASP A 465 -16.52 1.03 -13.61
CA ASP A 465 -15.93 2.22 -14.21
C ASP A 465 -15.04 1.91 -15.43
N THR A 466 -14.82 0.64 -15.75
CA THR A 466 -14.00 0.23 -16.90
C THR A 466 -14.73 0.42 -18.22
N LYS A 467 -14.14 1.19 -19.14
CA LYS A 467 -14.61 1.43 -20.51
C LYS A 467 -13.72 0.76 -21.54
N VAL A 468 -12.41 0.82 -21.32
CA VAL A 468 -11.39 0.17 -22.13
C VAL A 468 -10.50 -0.67 -21.23
N LEU A 469 -10.38 -1.95 -21.54
CA LEU A 469 -9.47 -2.87 -20.89
C LEU A 469 -8.24 -3.09 -21.75
N LEU A 470 -7.06 -2.82 -21.21
CA LEU A 470 -5.77 -3.17 -21.81
C LEU A 470 -5.27 -4.47 -21.23
N MET A 471 -4.81 -5.39 -22.05
CA MET A 471 -4.47 -6.74 -21.63
C MET A 471 -3.35 -7.35 -22.48
N SER A 472 -2.51 -8.17 -21.85
CA SER A 472 -1.47 -8.95 -22.52
C SER A 472 -1.23 -10.27 -21.79
N TYR A 473 -0.93 -11.31 -22.55
CA TYR A 473 -0.38 -12.57 -22.03
C TYR A 473 1.10 -12.76 -22.34
N SER A 474 1.83 -11.65 -22.60
CA SER A 474 3.27 -11.72 -22.85
C SER A 474 4.05 -12.10 -21.57
N ASN A 475 3.66 -11.57 -20.40
CA ASN A 475 4.39 -11.78 -19.14
C ASN A 475 3.55 -12.38 -18.00
N MET A 476 2.32 -12.78 -18.26
CA MET A 476 1.43 -13.47 -17.32
C MET A 476 0.57 -14.51 -18.04
N LYS A 477 -0.03 -15.44 -17.32
CA LYS A 477 -1.00 -16.41 -17.85
C LYS A 477 -2.18 -16.57 -16.90
N PRO A 478 -3.40 -16.84 -17.38
CA PRO A 478 -4.56 -17.03 -16.52
C PRO A 478 -4.48 -18.35 -15.73
N LEU A 479 -4.77 -18.29 -14.42
CA LEU A 479 -4.73 -19.48 -13.55
C LEU A 479 -5.88 -20.45 -13.83
N ASP A 480 -7.04 -19.93 -14.28
CA ASP A 480 -8.19 -20.74 -14.64
C ASP A 480 -8.95 -20.14 -15.84
N GLU A 481 -9.78 -20.97 -16.48
CA GLU A 481 -10.54 -20.59 -17.68
C GLU A 481 -11.72 -19.64 -17.40
N LYS A 482 -12.21 -19.61 -16.15
CA LYS A 482 -13.42 -18.82 -15.79
C LYS A 482 -13.20 -17.33 -15.96
N ALA A 483 -11.97 -16.87 -15.74
CA ALA A 483 -11.62 -15.47 -15.94
C ALA A 483 -11.95 -14.99 -17.36
N HIS A 484 -11.71 -15.83 -18.36
CA HIS A 484 -12.02 -15.52 -19.76
C HIS A 484 -13.52 -15.36 -20.03
N GLN A 485 -14.37 -16.11 -19.32
CA GLN A 485 -15.81 -15.96 -19.44
C GLN A 485 -16.27 -14.58 -18.97
N TYR A 486 -15.78 -14.10 -17.81
CA TYR A 486 -16.12 -12.76 -17.31
C TYR A 486 -15.66 -11.66 -18.26
N ILE A 487 -14.45 -11.75 -18.80
CA ILE A 487 -13.90 -10.79 -19.77
C ILE A 487 -14.75 -10.81 -21.06
N ALA A 488 -15.01 -11.98 -21.63
CA ALA A 488 -15.80 -12.12 -22.87
C ALA A 488 -17.23 -11.60 -22.68
N ASP A 489 -17.88 -11.89 -21.57
CA ASP A 489 -19.22 -11.43 -21.26
C ASP A 489 -19.28 -9.89 -21.11
N TRP A 490 -18.26 -9.29 -20.49
CA TRP A 490 -18.13 -7.85 -20.38
C TRP A 490 -17.96 -7.19 -21.75
N VAL A 491 -17.08 -7.73 -22.61
CA VAL A 491 -16.91 -7.23 -23.99
C VAL A 491 -18.20 -7.35 -24.76
N LYS A 492 -18.88 -8.50 -24.76
CA LYS A 492 -20.15 -8.73 -25.46
C LYS A 492 -21.26 -7.73 -25.04
N LYS A 493 -21.21 -7.27 -23.80
CA LYS A 493 -22.17 -6.25 -23.28
C LYS A 493 -21.84 -4.82 -23.71
N GLY A 494 -20.73 -4.58 -24.41
CA GLY A 494 -20.33 -3.27 -24.92
C GLY A 494 -18.97 -2.79 -24.45
N GLY A 495 -18.22 -3.60 -23.70
CA GLY A 495 -16.84 -3.30 -23.32
C GLY A 495 -15.88 -3.27 -24.50
N VAL A 496 -14.78 -2.56 -24.35
CA VAL A 496 -13.74 -2.46 -25.37
C VAL A 496 -12.44 -3.07 -24.85
N LEU A 497 -11.94 -4.09 -25.51
CA LEU A 497 -10.68 -4.77 -25.19
C LEU A 497 -9.60 -4.36 -26.20
N VAL A 498 -8.44 -3.93 -25.69
CA VAL A 498 -7.20 -3.81 -26.48
C VAL A 498 -6.22 -4.87 -25.98
N TYR A 499 -6.01 -5.88 -26.79
CA TYR A 499 -5.07 -6.97 -26.50
C TYR A 499 -3.74 -6.72 -27.21
N SER A 500 -2.62 -6.76 -26.49
CA SER A 500 -1.28 -6.60 -27.05
C SER A 500 -0.47 -7.88 -26.77
N GLY A 501 0.19 -8.42 -27.78
CA GLY A 501 1.05 -9.61 -27.64
C GLY A 501 1.19 -10.40 -28.93
N THR A 502 2.34 -11.02 -29.12
CA THR A 502 2.60 -11.94 -30.24
C THR A 502 2.15 -13.36 -29.93
N ASP A 503 1.98 -13.69 -28.65
CA ASP A 503 1.65 -15.03 -28.12
C ASP A 503 2.67 -16.09 -28.52
N ARG A 504 3.96 -15.72 -28.57
CA ARG A 504 5.06 -16.59 -29.06
C ARG A 504 6.13 -16.89 -28.01
N ASP A 505 6.00 -16.32 -26.81
CA ASP A 505 6.94 -16.64 -25.73
C ASP A 505 6.81 -18.13 -25.33
N PRO A 506 7.89 -18.73 -24.77
CA PRO A 506 7.91 -20.17 -24.48
C PRO A 506 6.90 -20.57 -23.39
N PHE A 507 6.44 -19.64 -22.56
CA PHE A 507 5.43 -19.90 -21.52
C PHE A 507 4.01 -20.12 -22.09
N GLN A 508 3.75 -19.77 -23.35
CA GLN A 508 2.50 -20.12 -24.02
C GLN A 508 2.29 -21.63 -24.13
N GLN A 509 3.40 -22.40 -24.18
CA GLN A 509 3.39 -23.84 -24.35
C GLN A 509 3.44 -24.63 -23.03
N VAL A 510 3.46 -23.97 -21.88
CA VAL A 510 3.37 -24.64 -20.57
C VAL A 510 2.09 -25.48 -20.51
N GLN A 511 2.23 -26.70 -19.97
CA GLN A 511 1.10 -27.64 -19.89
C GLN A 511 0.12 -27.20 -18.79
N GLU A 512 -0.86 -26.42 -19.20
CA GLU A 512 -1.90 -25.86 -18.34
C GLU A 512 -3.30 -26.07 -18.98
N TRP A 513 -4.34 -25.60 -18.32
CA TRP A 513 -5.73 -25.82 -18.69
C TRP A 513 -6.07 -25.43 -20.14
N TRP A 514 -5.37 -24.46 -20.76
CA TRP A 514 -5.66 -24.03 -22.15
C TRP A 514 -5.17 -24.99 -23.22
N ASN A 515 -4.23 -25.87 -22.91
CA ASN A 515 -3.68 -26.82 -23.86
C ASN A 515 -3.74 -28.30 -23.41
N GLN A 516 -4.48 -28.57 -22.32
CA GLN A 516 -4.68 -29.91 -21.77
C GLN A 516 -6.17 -30.29 -21.71
N GLY A 517 -6.44 -31.60 -21.56
CA GLY A 517 -7.79 -32.13 -21.49
C GLY A 517 -8.53 -31.99 -22.82
N GLU A 518 -9.66 -31.29 -22.79
CA GLU A 518 -10.45 -30.97 -23.99
C GLU A 518 -9.94 -29.71 -24.72
N ASN A 519 -9.08 -28.94 -24.10
CA ASN A 519 -8.53 -27.70 -24.64
C ASN A 519 -7.23 -27.98 -25.39
N HIS A 520 -7.09 -27.43 -26.62
CA HIS A 520 -5.94 -27.63 -27.50
C HIS A 520 -5.44 -26.28 -28.06
N PHE A 521 -5.53 -25.22 -27.29
CA PHE A 521 -5.10 -23.89 -27.72
C PHE A 521 -3.58 -23.74 -27.64
N GLN A 522 -2.99 -23.02 -28.59
CA GLN A 522 -1.56 -22.74 -28.61
C GLN A 522 -1.17 -21.64 -27.60
N ALA A 523 -2.11 -20.79 -27.27
CA ALA A 523 -1.96 -19.73 -26.27
C ALA A 523 -3.30 -19.50 -25.54
N PRO A 524 -3.30 -19.03 -24.28
CA PRO A 524 -4.54 -18.77 -23.56
C PRO A 524 -5.40 -17.68 -24.22
N SER A 525 -4.79 -16.74 -24.96
CA SER A 525 -5.52 -15.72 -25.74
C SER A 525 -6.45 -16.34 -26.80
N GLU A 526 -6.10 -17.48 -27.37
CA GLU A 526 -6.92 -18.16 -28.38
C GLU A 526 -8.27 -18.61 -27.78
N HIS A 527 -8.28 -19.12 -26.55
CA HIS A 527 -9.51 -19.46 -25.85
C HIS A 527 -10.36 -18.22 -25.59
N LEU A 528 -9.73 -17.10 -25.13
CA LEU A 528 -10.44 -15.86 -24.92
C LEU A 528 -11.08 -15.34 -26.21
N PHE A 529 -10.33 -15.35 -27.32
CA PHE A 529 -10.83 -14.91 -28.63
C PHE A 529 -12.00 -15.80 -29.12
N GLN A 530 -11.88 -17.12 -28.95
CA GLN A 530 -12.96 -18.04 -29.30
C GLN A 530 -14.26 -17.73 -28.53
N LEU A 531 -14.19 -17.47 -27.22
CA LEU A 531 -15.36 -17.07 -26.42
C LEU A 531 -16.01 -15.77 -26.93
N MET A 532 -15.24 -14.89 -27.54
CA MET A 532 -15.72 -13.63 -28.14
C MET A 532 -16.15 -13.79 -29.62
N GLY A 533 -16.14 -15.02 -30.18
CA GLY A 533 -16.50 -15.26 -31.56
C GLY A 533 -15.41 -14.83 -32.55
N ILE A 534 -14.19 -14.61 -32.10
CA ILE A 534 -13.02 -14.24 -32.90
C ILE A 534 -12.22 -15.51 -33.20
N LYS A 535 -11.61 -15.61 -34.37
CA LYS A 535 -10.75 -16.76 -34.66
C LYS A 535 -9.59 -16.84 -33.67
N PRO A 536 -9.23 -18.05 -33.18
CA PRO A 536 -8.15 -18.20 -32.19
C PRO A 536 -6.83 -17.55 -32.65
N ASN A 537 -6.40 -17.74 -33.87
CA ASN A 537 -5.18 -17.19 -34.47
C ASN A 537 -5.43 -15.82 -35.18
N ALA A 538 -6.32 -14.99 -34.65
CA ALA A 538 -6.65 -13.72 -35.25
C ALA A 538 -5.40 -12.82 -35.46
N SER A 539 -5.35 -12.15 -36.62
CA SER A 539 -4.30 -11.19 -36.95
C SER A 539 -4.50 -9.85 -36.23
N GLU A 540 -3.54 -8.95 -36.38
CA GLU A 540 -3.69 -7.56 -35.94
C GLU A 540 -4.88 -6.91 -36.59
N GLY A 541 -5.69 -6.14 -35.81
CA GLY A 541 -6.83 -5.41 -36.31
C GLY A 541 -7.98 -5.32 -35.33
N GLU A 542 -9.07 -4.73 -35.82
CA GLU A 542 -10.31 -4.49 -35.08
C GLU A 542 -11.34 -5.59 -35.37
N TYR A 543 -11.98 -6.09 -34.32
CA TYR A 543 -13.00 -7.12 -34.37
C TYR A 543 -14.24 -6.71 -33.61
N ALA A 544 -15.41 -6.89 -34.22
CA ALA A 544 -16.68 -6.73 -33.50
C ALA A 544 -16.95 -7.96 -32.62
N CYS A 545 -17.48 -7.75 -31.44
CA CYS A 545 -17.87 -8.78 -30.49
C CYS A 545 -19.24 -8.40 -29.88
N ASP A 546 -20.32 -8.87 -30.46
CA ASP A 546 -21.70 -8.45 -30.14
C ASP A 546 -21.83 -6.92 -30.07
N LYS A 547 -22.00 -6.33 -28.87
CA LYS A 547 -22.09 -4.88 -28.66
C LYS A 547 -20.73 -4.22 -28.45
N GLY A 548 -19.68 -4.98 -28.17
CA GLY A 548 -18.35 -4.49 -27.87
C GLY A 548 -17.38 -4.59 -29.04
N THR A 549 -16.14 -4.24 -28.76
CA THR A 549 -15.07 -4.21 -29.74
C THR A 549 -13.79 -4.78 -29.14
N VAL A 550 -13.05 -5.56 -29.90
CA VAL A 550 -11.71 -6.03 -29.57
C VAL A 550 -10.74 -5.46 -30.60
N TYR A 551 -9.64 -4.87 -30.14
CA TYR A 551 -8.53 -4.50 -30.99
C TYR A 551 -7.31 -5.34 -30.61
N ILE A 552 -6.72 -6.05 -31.54
CA ILE A 552 -5.54 -6.90 -31.37
C ILE A 552 -4.32 -6.19 -31.94
N ILE A 553 -3.29 -6.00 -31.12
CA ILE A 553 -1.98 -5.47 -31.49
C ILE A 553 -0.99 -6.64 -31.41
N ARG A 554 -0.38 -7.04 -32.54
CA ARG A 554 0.59 -8.13 -32.58
C ARG A 554 2.03 -7.65 -32.33
N LYS A 555 2.17 -6.93 -31.19
CA LYS A 555 3.47 -6.47 -30.66
C LYS A 555 3.52 -6.75 -29.17
N GLU A 556 4.72 -7.05 -28.65
CA GLU A 556 4.96 -7.15 -27.22
C GLU A 556 4.89 -5.76 -26.60
N PRO A 557 4.20 -5.58 -25.46
CA PRO A 557 4.06 -4.26 -24.83
C PRO A 557 5.38 -3.57 -24.47
N LYS A 558 6.45 -4.34 -24.17
CA LYS A 558 7.78 -3.78 -23.90
C LYS A 558 8.31 -2.89 -25.03
N GLN A 559 7.89 -3.14 -26.29
CA GLN A 559 8.29 -2.32 -27.43
C GLN A 559 7.74 -0.89 -27.35
N PHE A 560 6.65 -0.67 -26.62
CA PHE A 560 6.05 0.66 -26.45
C PHE A 560 6.88 1.57 -25.54
N VAL A 561 7.74 1.02 -24.68
CA VAL A 561 8.53 1.80 -23.71
C VAL A 561 10.02 1.70 -23.93
N MET A 562 10.53 0.60 -24.50
CA MET A 562 11.96 0.39 -24.72
C MET A 562 12.48 1.06 -25.99
N LEU A 563 11.60 1.52 -26.85
CA LEU A 563 11.96 2.22 -28.10
C LEU A 563 11.58 3.70 -27.98
N GLU A 564 12.40 4.57 -28.54
CA GLU A 564 12.06 5.98 -28.72
C GLU A 564 10.80 6.08 -29.60
N ASP A 565 9.82 6.86 -29.15
CA ASP A 565 8.51 6.99 -29.81
C ASP A 565 7.73 5.67 -30.04
N GLY A 566 8.11 4.61 -29.34
CA GLY A 566 7.52 3.27 -29.51
C GLY A 566 6.04 3.20 -29.15
N ASP A 567 5.57 4.12 -28.30
CA ASP A 567 4.19 4.16 -27.81
C ASP A 567 3.20 4.91 -28.74
N LYS A 568 3.65 5.66 -29.74
CA LYS A 568 2.80 6.53 -30.54
C LYS A 568 1.56 5.81 -31.12
N VAL A 569 1.81 4.69 -31.82
CA VAL A 569 0.73 3.91 -32.45
C VAL A 569 -0.20 3.29 -31.41
N PHE A 570 0.38 2.79 -30.31
CA PHE A 570 -0.40 2.23 -29.19
C PHE A 570 -1.35 3.29 -28.60
N VAL A 571 -0.84 4.49 -28.29
CA VAL A 571 -1.64 5.59 -27.74
C VAL A 571 -2.73 6.05 -28.69
N GLU A 572 -2.46 6.10 -30.01
CA GLU A 572 -3.47 6.43 -31.03
C GLU A 572 -4.59 5.38 -31.09
N ILE A 573 -4.23 4.09 -31.02
CA ILE A 573 -5.21 2.99 -30.97
C ILE A 573 -6.08 3.12 -29.71
N VAL A 574 -5.44 3.25 -28.54
CA VAL A 574 -6.16 3.38 -27.26
C VAL A 574 -7.09 4.59 -27.29
N LYS A 575 -6.62 5.73 -27.81
CA LYS A 575 -7.45 6.95 -27.95
C LYS A 575 -8.67 6.69 -28.83
N ARG A 576 -8.48 6.10 -29.99
CA ARG A 576 -9.59 5.75 -30.89
C ARG A 576 -10.57 4.75 -30.25
N MET A 577 -10.07 3.74 -29.56
CA MET A 577 -10.91 2.78 -28.85
C MET A 577 -11.71 3.43 -27.72
N TYR A 578 -11.12 4.36 -26.99
CA TYR A 578 -11.76 5.11 -25.92
C TYR A 578 -12.85 6.07 -26.45
N GLU A 579 -12.50 6.88 -27.46
CA GLU A 579 -13.38 7.93 -27.99
C GLU A 579 -14.50 7.37 -28.89
N ASP A 580 -14.15 6.54 -29.88
CA ASP A 580 -15.07 6.12 -30.93
C ASP A 580 -15.84 4.84 -30.57
N LYS A 581 -15.20 3.87 -29.87
CA LYS A 581 -15.80 2.56 -29.59
C LYS A 581 -16.43 2.50 -28.22
N ALA A 582 -15.69 2.84 -27.18
CA ALA A 582 -16.22 2.91 -25.83
C ALA A 582 -17.14 4.13 -25.60
N LYS A 583 -17.04 5.16 -26.46
CA LYS A 583 -17.80 6.42 -26.35
C LYS A 583 -17.66 7.07 -24.98
N ALA A 584 -16.43 7.01 -24.43
CA ALA A 584 -16.13 7.44 -23.08
C ALA A 584 -15.83 8.96 -22.99
N GLY A 585 -16.01 9.71 -24.06
CA GLY A 585 -15.67 11.12 -24.19
C GLY A 585 -14.31 11.33 -24.86
N SER A 586 -13.70 12.50 -24.70
CA SER A 586 -12.38 12.79 -25.24
C SER A 586 -11.29 12.25 -24.30
N LEU A 587 -10.29 11.58 -24.85
CA LEU A 587 -9.08 11.18 -24.09
C LEU A 587 -8.10 12.35 -24.05
N GLU A 588 -8.16 13.11 -22.97
CA GLU A 588 -7.33 14.31 -22.79
C GLU A 588 -5.97 13.96 -22.21
N PHE A 589 -4.93 14.61 -22.74
CA PHE A 589 -3.55 14.45 -22.28
C PHE A 589 -3.04 15.71 -21.57
N LYS A 590 -2.39 15.51 -20.44
CA LYS A 590 -1.76 16.55 -19.64
C LYS A 590 -0.56 15.99 -18.86
N ASN A 591 0.21 16.86 -18.24
CA ASN A 591 1.43 16.45 -17.52
C ASN A 591 1.25 16.34 -16.01
N ASN A 592 0.01 16.33 -15.50
CA ASN A 592 -0.19 16.42 -14.05
C ASN A 592 -1.41 15.64 -13.57
N PHE A 593 -1.36 15.27 -12.29
CA PHE A 593 -2.50 14.85 -11.49
C PHE A 593 -2.79 15.88 -10.41
N TYR A 594 -4.07 16.11 -10.16
CA TYR A 594 -4.58 16.95 -9.07
C TYR A 594 -5.71 16.22 -8.36
N LEU A 595 -5.74 16.33 -7.04
CA LEU A 595 -6.84 15.84 -6.21
C LEU A 595 -7.08 16.79 -5.04
N GLN A 596 -8.35 17.11 -4.77
CA GLN A 596 -8.77 17.80 -3.55
C GLN A 596 -9.37 16.81 -2.56
N ARG A 597 -8.91 16.85 -1.31
CA ARG A 597 -9.42 16.04 -0.19
C ARG A 597 -9.74 16.96 1.00
N GLY A 598 -11.01 17.39 1.11
CA GLY A 598 -11.39 18.42 2.08
C GLY A 598 -10.65 19.73 1.83
N MET A 599 -9.89 20.21 2.81
CA MET A 599 -9.05 21.41 2.68
C MET A 599 -7.67 21.14 2.05
N TYR A 600 -7.32 19.87 1.83
CA TYR A 600 -6.02 19.49 1.26
C TYR A 600 -6.08 19.43 -0.26
N GLU A 601 -5.04 19.94 -0.89
CA GLU A 601 -4.82 19.83 -2.33
C GLU A 601 -3.49 19.14 -2.61
N LEU A 602 -3.52 18.21 -3.54
CA LEU A 602 -2.44 17.31 -3.92
C LEU A 602 -2.16 17.47 -5.40
N ILE A 603 -0.90 17.69 -5.75
CA ILE A 603 -0.47 17.84 -7.13
C ILE A 603 0.80 17.00 -7.35
N SER A 604 0.85 16.33 -8.49
CA SER A 604 2.09 15.81 -9.06
C SER A 604 2.20 16.26 -10.50
N VAL A 605 3.33 16.83 -10.87
CA VAL A 605 3.63 17.20 -12.26
C VAL A 605 4.71 16.24 -12.76
N MET A 606 4.36 15.48 -13.79
CA MET A 606 5.28 14.47 -14.34
C MET A 606 6.27 15.11 -15.30
N ASP A 607 7.51 14.70 -15.21
CA ASP A 607 8.51 14.91 -16.27
C ASP A 607 8.27 13.94 -17.44
N GLU A 608 9.02 14.05 -18.52
CA GLU A 608 8.89 13.18 -19.71
C GLU A 608 7.43 13.03 -20.20
N SER A 609 6.66 14.11 -20.14
CA SER A 609 5.24 14.15 -20.48
C SER A 609 4.96 14.98 -21.73
N VAL A 610 3.66 15.17 -22.05
CA VAL A 610 3.22 15.97 -23.23
C VAL A 610 3.53 17.46 -23.13
N SER A 611 3.90 17.95 -21.95
CA SER A 611 4.24 19.34 -21.68
C SER A 611 5.25 19.47 -20.55
N THR A 612 6.10 20.47 -20.62
CA THR A 612 7.01 20.89 -19.55
C THR A 612 6.47 22.09 -18.75
N THR A 613 5.22 22.46 -18.95
CA THR A 613 4.58 23.59 -18.26
C THR A 613 4.38 23.29 -16.78
N PRO A 614 4.87 24.11 -15.86
CA PRO A 614 4.62 23.96 -14.44
C PRO A 614 3.12 24.14 -14.11
N TYR A 615 2.65 23.43 -13.07
CA TYR A 615 1.32 23.65 -12.55
C TYR A 615 1.32 24.83 -11.57
N GLN A 616 0.33 25.73 -11.67
CA GLN A 616 0.19 26.90 -10.81
C GLN A 616 -1.02 26.74 -9.89
N LEU A 617 -0.77 26.52 -8.62
CA LEU A 617 -1.79 26.59 -7.58
C LEU A 617 -1.92 28.02 -7.09
N LYS A 618 -3.14 28.54 -7.01
CA LYS A 618 -3.41 29.90 -6.53
C LYS A 618 -4.43 29.86 -5.38
N GLY A 619 -4.29 30.74 -4.42
CA GLY A 619 -5.16 30.84 -3.27
C GLY A 619 -4.38 31.19 -2.01
N ARG A 620 -5.02 31.13 -0.85
CA ARG A 620 -4.34 31.23 0.45
C ARG A 620 -3.90 29.83 0.87
N LEU A 621 -2.63 29.50 0.61
CA LEU A 621 -2.11 28.15 0.72
C LEU A 621 -1.13 28.02 1.90
N ILE A 622 -1.18 26.90 2.63
CA ILE A 622 -0.12 26.51 3.58
C ILE A 622 0.60 25.31 2.97
N ASP A 623 1.91 25.44 2.77
CA ASP A 623 2.75 24.37 2.20
C ASP A 623 3.14 23.37 3.30
N LEU A 624 2.65 22.13 3.21
CA LEU A 624 2.91 21.07 4.19
C LEU A 624 4.23 20.32 3.95
N PHE A 625 4.85 20.49 2.79
CA PHE A 625 6.19 19.99 2.52
C PHE A 625 7.30 20.94 2.98
N ASP A 626 6.93 22.17 3.35
CA ASP A 626 7.86 23.10 4.02
C ASP A 626 7.67 23.02 5.54
N PRO A 627 8.69 22.63 6.33
CA PRO A 627 8.58 22.53 7.78
C PRO A 627 8.32 23.87 8.48
N LYS A 628 8.43 25.00 7.79
CA LYS A 628 8.07 26.34 8.31
C LYS A 628 6.59 26.66 8.12
N LEU A 629 5.84 25.84 7.41
CA LEU A 629 4.43 26.02 7.10
C LEU A 629 4.11 27.45 6.59
N PRO A 630 4.78 27.94 5.52
CA PRO A 630 4.54 29.30 5.02
C PRO A 630 3.14 29.45 4.45
N VAL A 631 2.58 30.66 4.57
CA VAL A 631 1.36 31.06 3.86
C VAL A 631 1.76 31.66 2.52
N LEU A 632 1.26 31.10 1.44
CA LEU A 632 1.58 31.47 0.07
C LEU A 632 0.31 31.93 -0.66
N SER A 633 0.45 32.94 -1.52
CA SER A 633 -0.61 33.31 -2.48
C SER A 633 -0.62 32.46 -3.74
N GLN A 634 0.48 31.76 -3.98
CA GLN A 634 0.67 30.89 -5.14
C GLN A 634 1.76 29.84 -4.85
N LYS A 635 1.58 28.61 -5.33
CA LYS A 635 2.60 27.55 -5.37
C LYS A 635 2.81 27.11 -6.81
N THR A 636 4.05 27.16 -7.27
CA THR A 636 4.48 26.59 -8.56
C THR A 636 5.00 25.17 -8.32
N VAL A 637 4.54 24.22 -9.12
CA VAL A 637 4.99 22.83 -9.10
C VAL A 637 5.57 22.52 -10.47
N ASN A 638 6.89 22.29 -10.53
CA ASN A 638 7.60 22.03 -11.78
C ASN A 638 7.49 20.54 -12.19
N PRO A 639 7.78 20.20 -13.46
CA PRO A 639 7.90 18.81 -13.86
C PRO A 639 8.88 18.02 -12.97
N GLY A 640 8.43 16.85 -12.48
CA GLY A 640 9.15 16.00 -11.52
C GLY A 640 8.93 16.38 -10.06
N GLU A 641 8.13 17.43 -9.76
CA GLU A 641 7.83 17.86 -8.40
C GLU A 641 6.40 17.51 -7.98
N GLN A 642 6.19 17.48 -6.66
CA GLN A 642 4.90 17.28 -6.02
C GLN A 642 4.60 18.44 -5.05
N ALA A 643 3.31 18.61 -4.71
CA ALA A 643 2.87 19.51 -3.69
C ALA A 643 1.76 18.89 -2.84
N PHE A 644 1.80 19.20 -1.55
CA PHE A 644 0.77 18.90 -0.57
C PHE A 644 0.50 20.15 0.24
N VAL A 645 -0.65 20.76 0.03
CA VAL A 645 -0.99 22.06 0.63
C VAL A 645 -2.38 22.02 1.28
N ILE A 646 -2.57 22.90 2.29
CA ILE A 646 -3.90 23.29 2.75
C ILE A 646 -4.31 24.54 2.00
N ASN A 647 -5.50 24.52 1.40
CA ASN A 647 -6.15 25.69 0.87
C ASN A 647 -7.10 26.28 1.93
N LEU A 648 -6.77 27.45 2.46
CA LEU A 648 -7.53 28.11 3.50
C LEU A 648 -8.95 28.49 3.07
N ASP A 649 -9.19 28.64 1.77
CA ASP A 649 -10.52 28.95 1.22
C ASP A 649 -11.44 27.71 1.24
N GLN A 650 -10.90 26.51 1.49
CA GLN A 650 -11.63 25.26 1.64
C GLN A 650 -11.79 24.79 3.10
N VAL A 651 -11.31 25.59 4.07
CA VAL A 651 -11.43 25.26 5.49
C VAL A 651 -12.89 25.35 5.92
N LYS A 652 -13.39 24.30 6.56
CA LYS A 652 -14.73 24.29 7.14
C LYS A 652 -14.77 25.15 8.40
N ASN A 653 -15.86 25.93 8.56
CA ASN A 653 -16.06 26.82 9.72
C ASN A 653 -14.88 27.77 9.96
N PRO A 654 -14.50 28.62 8.99
CA PRO A 654 -13.30 29.46 9.06
C PRO A 654 -13.39 30.53 10.18
N GLU A 655 -14.58 30.79 10.73
CA GLU A 655 -14.82 31.68 11.87
C GLU A 655 -14.55 31.01 13.24
N GLN A 656 -14.38 29.68 13.27
CA GLN A 656 -14.11 28.95 14.52
C GLN A 656 -12.61 28.69 14.68
N PRO A 657 -12.08 28.91 15.91
CA PRO A 657 -10.69 28.60 16.15
C PRO A 657 -10.43 27.09 16.04
N GLN A 658 -9.36 26.72 15.34
CA GLN A 658 -8.98 25.33 15.12
C GLN A 658 -7.49 25.22 14.76
N VAL A 659 -6.88 24.08 15.05
CA VAL A 659 -5.55 23.73 14.55
C VAL A 659 -5.69 23.21 13.12
N LEU A 660 -5.04 23.88 12.17
CA LEU A 660 -5.08 23.48 10.75
C LEU A 660 -4.08 22.38 10.41
N CYS A 661 -2.87 22.52 10.93
CA CYS A 661 -1.77 21.56 10.74
C CYS A 661 -0.69 21.79 11.80
N GLY A 662 0.13 20.77 12.02
CA GLY A 662 1.26 20.88 12.95
C GLY A 662 2.03 19.58 13.11
N ALA A 663 3.23 19.70 13.68
CA ALA A 663 4.10 18.57 13.97
C ALA A 663 3.75 17.89 15.31
N ALA A 664 2.50 17.98 15.75
CA ALA A 664 1.98 17.32 16.95
C ALA A 664 0.50 16.99 16.81
N ARG A 665 0.08 15.88 17.38
CA ARG A 665 -1.34 15.53 17.52
C ARG A 665 -1.98 16.34 18.64
N VAL A 666 -3.21 16.81 18.39
CA VAL A 666 -3.94 17.71 19.29
C VAL A 666 -4.99 16.95 20.09
N TYR A 667 -5.09 17.29 21.37
CA TYR A 667 -6.02 16.74 22.35
C TYR A 667 -6.64 17.84 23.20
N ASP A 668 -7.70 17.55 23.92
CA ASP A 668 -8.34 18.45 24.92
C ASP A 668 -8.68 19.85 24.38
N GLU A 669 -9.15 19.93 23.15
CA GLU A 669 -9.54 21.20 22.54
C GLU A 669 -10.72 21.83 23.25
N LYS A 670 -10.57 23.10 23.61
CA LYS A 670 -11.62 23.90 24.30
C LYS A 670 -11.75 25.27 23.67
N VAL A 671 -12.89 25.49 23.03
CA VAL A 671 -13.28 26.80 22.48
C VAL A 671 -14.15 27.53 23.46
N LYS A 672 -13.79 28.78 23.74
CA LYS A 672 -14.60 29.75 24.54
C LYS A 672 -14.76 31.03 23.72
N LYS A 673 -15.67 31.94 24.13
CA LYS A 673 -15.98 33.19 23.42
C LYS A 673 -14.74 34.01 23.01
N SER A 674 -13.70 34.03 23.82
CA SER A 674 -12.48 34.83 23.60
C SER A 674 -11.20 34.04 23.88
N SER A 675 -11.24 32.73 23.80
CA SER A 675 -10.03 31.91 23.95
C SER A 675 -10.19 30.52 23.38
N TYR A 676 -9.07 29.98 22.90
CA TYR A 676 -8.91 28.60 22.44
C TYR A 676 -7.75 27.95 23.18
N SER A 677 -7.91 26.71 23.60
CA SER A 677 -6.84 25.96 24.27
C SER A 677 -6.87 24.49 23.89
N PHE A 678 -5.69 23.87 23.86
CA PHE A 678 -5.50 22.47 23.53
C PHE A 678 -4.20 21.93 24.15
N VAL A 679 -3.99 20.61 24.06
CA VAL A 679 -2.76 19.91 24.39
C VAL A 679 -2.16 19.32 23.13
N ALA A 680 -0.89 19.60 22.84
CA ALA A 680 -0.14 19.06 21.73
C ALA A 680 0.82 17.95 22.21
N LYS A 681 0.79 16.77 21.59
CA LYS A 681 1.67 15.62 21.89
C LYS A 681 2.40 15.14 20.66
N SER A 682 3.69 14.83 20.79
CA SER A 682 4.56 14.36 19.71
C SER A 682 5.86 13.79 20.31
N PRO A 683 6.70 13.09 19.52
CA PRO A 683 7.97 12.55 20.01
C PRO A 683 8.84 13.61 20.67
N ALA A 684 9.50 13.23 21.77
CA ALA A 684 10.55 14.03 22.39
C ALA A 684 11.71 14.27 21.41
N GLU A 685 12.52 15.29 21.67
CA GLU A 685 13.68 15.69 20.84
C GLU A 685 13.31 16.13 19.40
N THR A 686 12.04 16.46 19.16
CA THR A 686 11.55 17.02 17.89
C THR A 686 10.97 18.42 18.11
N THR A 687 10.93 19.22 17.05
CA THR A 687 10.38 20.58 17.08
C THR A 687 8.98 20.59 16.50
N ASN A 688 8.03 21.19 17.22
CA ASN A 688 6.72 21.48 16.67
C ASN A 688 6.73 22.78 15.90
N VAL A 689 6.13 22.77 14.73
CA VAL A 689 5.66 23.94 14.01
C VAL A 689 4.18 23.71 13.70
N MET A 690 3.32 24.68 14.06
CA MET A 690 1.88 24.50 14.02
C MET A 690 1.18 25.78 13.54
N ARG A 691 0.16 25.64 12.67
CA ARG A 691 -0.73 26.73 12.27
C ARG A 691 -2.10 26.60 12.94
N VAL A 692 -2.47 27.64 13.67
CA VAL A 692 -3.76 27.73 14.38
C VAL A 692 -4.58 28.86 13.78
N LEU A 693 -5.76 28.53 13.25
CA LEU A 693 -6.73 29.51 12.78
C LEU A 693 -7.42 30.16 13.98
N LEU A 694 -7.46 31.48 14.03
CA LEU A 694 -8.13 32.26 15.08
C LEU A 694 -9.01 33.37 14.47
N PRO A 695 -10.11 33.75 15.11
CA PRO A 695 -11.01 34.80 14.61
C PRO A 695 -10.40 36.20 14.64
N ALA A 696 -9.37 36.41 15.49
CA ALA A 696 -8.64 37.68 15.60
C ALA A 696 -7.22 37.43 16.12
N ALA A 697 -6.36 38.43 15.97
CA ALA A 697 -5.02 38.43 16.57
C ALA A 697 -5.09 38.17 18.07
N PRO A 698 -4.29 37.23 18.62
CA PRO A 698 -4.33 36.97 20.05
C PRO A 698 -3.64 38.08 20.87
N ASP A 699 -4.32 38.58 21.91
CA ASP A 699 -3.73 39.45 22.89
C ASP A 699 -2.69 38.76 23.76
N LYS A 700 -2.87 37.44 23.95
CA LYS A 700 -2.01 36.62 24.79
C LYS A 700 -1.95 35.17 24.34
N VAL A 701 -0.73 34.68 24.15
CA VAL A 701 -0.43 33.29 23.93
C VAL A 701 0.35 32.73 25.12
N ARG A 702 -0.06 31.55 25.63
CA ARG A 702 0.64 30.82 26.70
C ARG A 702 0.94 29.40 26.19
N ILE A 703 2.19 29.01 26.32
CA ILE A 703 2.66 27.69 25.95
C ILE A 703 3.40 27.08 27.14
N ARG A 704 2.89 25.97 27.69
CA ARG A 704 3.35 25.35 28.93
C ARG A 704 3.62 23.87 28.79
N ASN A 705 4.60 23.39 29.53
CA ASN A 705 4.83 21.95 29.68
C ASN A 705 3.73 21.27 30.52
N ALA A 706 3.77 19.94 30.65
CA ALA A 706 2.79 19.18 31.44
C ALA A 706 2.77 19.56 32.93
N LYS A 707 3.84 20.16 33.46
CA LYS A 707 3.92 20.63 34.85
C LYS A 707 3.33 22.03 35.02
N GLY A 708 2.90 22.69 33.96
CA GLY A 708 2.33 24.04 33.96
C GLY A 708 3.37 25.16 33.91
N GLU A 709 4.63 24.88 33.66
CA GLU A 709 5.71 25.86 33.54
C GLU A 709 5.74 26.41 32.10
N ASP A 710 5.91 27.74 31.99
CA ASP A 710 5.99 28.41 30.68
C ASP A 710 7.27 27.98 29.92
N LEU A 711 7.14 27.62 28.64
CA LEU A 711 8.27 27.30 27.78
C LEU A 711 9.00 28.57 27.37
N LYS A 712 10.31 28.65 27.67
CA LYS A 712 11.12 29.87 27.46
C LYS A 712 11.44 30.14 25.98
N ASP A 713 11.57 29.07 25.18
CA ASP A 713 12.01 29.16 23.77
C ASP A 713 10.84 29.00 22.78
N ALA A 714 9.60 29.09 23.30
CA ALA A 714 8.42 29.03 22.45
C ALA A 714 8.20 30.37 21.73
N VAL A 715 7.94 30.28 20.41
CA VAL A 715 7.68 31.47 19.58
C VAL A 715 6.26 31.41 19.04
N SER A 716 5.62 32.57 18.94
CA SER A 716 4.29 32.74 18.34
C SER A 716 4.28 33.96 17.41
N GLU A 717 3.83 33.77 16.18
CA GLU A 717 3.80 34.79 15.12
C GLU A 717 2.41 34.83 14.49
N TRP A 718 1.78 36.02 14.50
CA TRP A 718 0.47 36.22 13.89
C TRP A 718 0.60 36.64 12.43
N ASP A 719 -0.16 35.98 11.55
CA ASP A 719 -0.30 36.36 10.14
C ASP A 719 -1.72 36.90 9.91
N GLU A 720 -1.80 38.22 9.76
CA GLU A 720 -3.06 38.95 9.53
C GLU A 720 -3.74 38.52 8.20
N SER A 721 -2.97 38.19 7.17
CA SER A 721 -3.52 37.88 5.86
C SER A 721 -4.27 36.55 5.82
N SER A 722 -3.86 35.60 6.63
CA SER A 722 -4.45 34.27 6.74
C SER A 722 -5.31 34.05 7.99
N HIS A 723 -5.31 35.00 8.92
CA HIS A 723 -5.88 34.84 10.26
C HIS A 723 -5.32 33.61 10.99
N THR A 724 -4.03 33.29 10.81
CA THR A 724 -3.39 32.16 11.47
C THR A 724 -2.27 32.58 12.39
N LEU A 725 -2.16 31.87 13.51
CA LEU A 725 -1.06 31.95 14.45
C LEU A 725 -0.07 30.81 14.16
N LEU A 726 1.17 31.15 13.84
CA LEU A 726 2.27 30.18 13.75
C LEU A 726 2.87 29.99 15.14
N LEU A 727 2.95 28.75 15.59
CA LEU A 727 3.57 28.38 16.86
C LEU A 727 4.78 27.50 16.60
N THR A 728 5.88 27.77 17.33
CA THR A 728 7.09 26.94 17.31
C THR A 728 7.54 26.68 18.74
N PHE A 729 7.72 25.40 19.10
CA PHE A 729 8.16 24.98 20.43
C PHE A 729 8.73 23.54 20.39
N GLU A 730 9.45 23.15 21.43
CA GLU A 730 9.94 21.76 21.59
C GLU A 730 8.78 20.82 21.93
N ASN A 731 8.70 19.68 21.23
CA ASN A 731 7.66 18.66 21.43
C ASN A 731 7.87 17.87 22.74
N SER A 732 6.77 17.32 23.26
CA SER A 732 6.80 16.41 24.39
C SER A 732 5.67 15.37 24.30
N PRO A 733 5.93 14.09 24.53
CA PRO A 733 4.91 13.04 24.63
C PRO A 733 3.99 13.22 25.85
N GLU A 734 4.46 13.90 26.90
CA GLU A 734 3.64 14.22 28.07
C GLU A 734 2.63 15.34 27.79
N GLY A 735 2.83 16.08 26.71
CA GLY A 735 1.91 17.13 26.23
C GLY A 735 2.36 18.55 26.57
N ILE A 736 2.16 19.41 25.58
CA ILE A 736 2.37 20.86 25.68
C ILE A 736 1.00 21.53 25.66
N GLN A 737 0.69 22.28 26.70
CA GLN A 737 -0.56 23.04 26.84
C GLN A 737 -0.43 24.37 26.12
N VAL A 738 -1.32 24.62 25.17
CA VAL A 738 -1.40 25.89 24.44
C VAL A 738 -2.70 26.58 24.77
N ARG A 739 -2.65 27.89 24.99
CA ARG A 739 -3.82 28.75 25.20
C ARG A 739 -3.65 30.08 24.51
N CYS A 740 -4.53 30.39 23.57
CA CYS A 740 -4.66 31.67 22.90
C CYS A 740 -5.86 32.46 23.46
N LYS A 741 -5.71 33.76 23.64
CA LYS A 741 -6.80 34.69 24.03
C LYS A 741 -6.78 35.88 23.08
N TRP A 742 -7.95 36.32 22.63
CA TRP A 742 -8.19 37.48 21.77
C TRP A 742 -9.33 38.33 22.31
#